data_f526932a5f7f5fadf87ad660093f98a3
#
_entry.id   f526932a5f7f5fadf87ad660093f98a3
#
_cell.length_a   1.000
_cell.length_b   1.000
_cell.length_c   1.000
_cell.angle_alpha   90.00
_cell.angle_beta   90.00
_cell.angle_gamma   90.00
#
_symmetry.space_group_name_H-M   'P 1'
#
loop_
_entity.id
_entity.type
_entity.pdbx_description
1 polymer ?
#
loop_
_entity_poly.entity_id
_entity_poly.type
_entity_poly.pdbx_seq_one_letter_code
_entity_poly.pdbx_strand_id
1 'polypeptide(L)'
;MNNEYRSWTEINLDNYNENLRELKRFLSPETKLMQIVKADAYGHGAIEISREAIKNGITYLGIANADEGILLRMEGINIPILILSPCLKSEFNEVIEYNLMPCISSISEAKALNRIANSHKKKVVIHINIDTGMGRCGFLWNKALEDIKKISQLPYLEIEGIFSHFAMSEDVSSNFTTIQAKRYINLLEQLEHIGIKPKIKHLANSAAVVNFPEYQFDLVRIGLLAFGIYANPHLKKKINLLPVMSFKTRINLIKQFPANYGISYNQTYITKHSQKIAVISTGYADGYNFLLSNKGKVIIRNEFCPILGRITMDLVMVDVTKLAFVQIGDEVTLLGISENNILRADEIATQYDGSSYEILCNVGRRAHRVFIKNKEQITTEPISRRNFLAQDFSDTKLNKIIRASLTQRTNSEEIGNMIFNELLEHILAPIKSDKKILPYRKNFQHKIVFKDSSFKPDYFLAISKLKYKKILTNDSFKIVCAKSLKKLESYFQLSDVEYRWLIDKDIELEGAFRIDKVAINDIALHYETKYKNSNMEIKCTHQDLKNLLNQEVDFTIDTTSYYPKNKHQLSIYFVELTKGIDVEFEFSDTKINNVETVTIFAGREKYPQEIKQTKGITIRTSPEEWILPNSGIIFVW
;
A
#
# COMPACT_ATOMS: atom_id res chain seq x y z
N MET A 1 -29.71 -0.10 -9.37
CA MET A 1 -29.02 0.64 -8.30
C MET A 1 -28.58 1.97 -8.87
N ASN A 2 -29.09 3.09 -8.35
CA ASN A 2 -28.71 4.43 -8.81
C ASN A 2 -27.35 4.81 -8.21
N ASN A 3 -26.26 4.32 -8.78
CA ASN A 3 -24.95 4.88 -8.46
C ASN A 3 -24.82 6.20 -9.23
N GLU A 4 -24.99 7.32 -8.57
CA GLU A 4 -24.87 8.67 -9.14
C GLU A 4 -23.40 9.08 -9.30
N TYR A 5 -22.62 8.27 -10.02
CA TYR A 5 -21.26 8.67 -10.34
C TYR A 5 -21.26 9.80 -11.39
N ARG A 6 -20.38 10.78 -11.20
CA ARG A 6 -20.11 11.83 -12.19
C ARG A 6 -19.50 11.26 -13.47
N SER A 7 -18.50 10.38 -13.30
CA SER A 7 -17.86 9.60 -14.37
C SER A 7 -17.41 8.24 -13.81
N TRP A 8 -17.45 7.19 -14.64
CA TRP A 8 -17.04 5.85 -14.24
C TRP A 8 -16.54 5.02 -15.41
N THR A 9 -15.71 4.02 -15.11
CA THR A 9 -15.36 2.95 -16.03
C THR A 9 -16.09 1.68 -15.65
N GLU A 10 -16.75 1.04 -16.60
CA GLU A 10 -17.34 -0.29 -16.45
C GLU A 10 -16.39 -1.32 -17.06
N ILE A 11 -16.02 -2.33 -16.28
CA ILE A 11 -15.22 -3.47 -16.73
C ILE A 11 -16.12 -4.69 -16.78
N ASN A 12 -16.44 -5.14 -17.98
CA ASN A 12 -17.35 -6.26 -18.22
C ASN A 12 -16.54 -7.57 -18.26
N LEU A 13 -16.65 -8.35 -17.17
CA LEU A 13 -15.95 -9.62 -17.02
C LEU A 13 -16.55 -10.73 -17.89
N ASP A 14 -17.82 -10.63 -18.27
CA ASP A 14 -18.45 -11.58 -19.20
C ASP A 14 -17.84 -11.43 -20.60
N ASN A 15 -17.66 -10.18 -21.08
CA ASN A 15 -16.98 -9.90 -22.34
C ASN A 15 -15.51 -10.38 -22.31
N TYR A 16 -14.82 -10.17 -21.16
CA TYR A 16 -13.47 -10.68 -20.97
C TYR A 16 -13.41 -12.21 -21.09
N ASN A 17 -14.34 -12.91 -20.46
CA ASN A 17 -14.44 -14.37 -20.52
C ASN A 17 -14.73 -14.89 -21.93
N GLU A 18 -15.63 -14.20 -22.64
CA GLU A 18 -15.93 -14.53 -24.04
C GLU A 18 -14.70 -14.34 -24.93
N ASN A 19 -14.00 -13.22 -24.80
CA ASN A 19 -12.76 -12.95 -25.55
C ASN A 19 -11.71 -14.05 -25.28
N LEU A 20 -11.53 -14.46 -24.03
CA LEU A 20 -10.62 -15.56 -23.70
C LEU A 20 -11.05 -16.88 -24.35
N ARG A 21 -12.36 -17.16 -24.41
CA ARG A 21 -12.93 -18.36 -25.04
C ARG A 21 -12.65 -18.34 -26.54
N GLU A 22 -12.87 -17.20 -27.19
CA GLU A 22 -12.56 -17.04 -28.61
C GLU A 22 -11.06 -17.22 -28.90
N LEU A 23 -10.19 -16.60 -28.07
CA LEU A 23 -8.72 -16.74 -28.23
C LEU A 23 -8.23 -18.16 -28.05
N LYS A 24 -8.81 -18.94 -27.13
CA LYS A 24 -8.45 -20.33 -26.90
C LYS A 24 -8.72 -21.23 -28.12
N ARG A 25 -9.63 -20.87 -29.02
CA ARG A 25 -9.87 -21.62 -30.27
C ARG A 25 -8.68 -21.61 -31.22
N PHE A 26 -7.77 -20.66 -31.05
CA PHE A 26 -6.54 -20.54 -31.85
C PHE A 26 -5.35 -21.26 -31.23
N LEU A 27 -5.49 -21.83 -30.03
CA LEU A 27 -4.40 -22.46 -29.31
C LEU A 27 -4.34 -23.98 -29.56
N SER A 28 -3.14 -24.50 -29.60
CA SER A 28 -2.91 -25.93 -29.49
C SER A 28 -3.27 -26.41 -28.06
N PRO A 29 -3.78 -27.63 -27.89
CA PRO A 29 -4.27 -28.14 -26.58
C PRO A 29 -3.23 -28.04 -25.44
N GLU A 30 -1.96 -28.21 -25.76
CA GLU A 30 -0.86 -28.21 -24.80
C GLU A 30 -0.29 -26.80 -24.51
N THR A 31 -0.67 -25.80 -25.30
CA THR A 31 -0.14 -24.45 -25.17
C THR A 31 -0.76 -23.73 -23.97
N LYS A 32 0.09 -23.34 -23.02
CA LYS A 32 -0.30 -22.56 -21.85
C LYS A 32 -0.60 -21.11 -22.20
N LEU A 33 -1.38 -20.45 -21.35
CA LEU A 33 -1.74 -19.05 -21.49
C LEU A 33 -1.14 -18.21 -20.36
N MET A 34 -0.47 -17.11 -20.74
CA MET A 34 -0.09 -16.02 -19.84
C MET A 34 -0.98 -14.82 -20.12
N GLN A 35 -1.72 -14.36 -19.12
CA GLN A 35 -2.42 -13.08 -19.18
C GLN A 35 -1.48 -11.95 -18.82
N ILE A 36 -1.37 -10.94 -19.67
CA ILE A 36 -0.60 -9.71 -19.39
C ILE A 36 -1.50 -8.77 -18.60
N VAL A 37 -1.07 -8.45 -17.37
CA VAL A 37 -1.81 -7.60 -16.42
C VAL A 37 -1.02 -6.37 -15.97
N LYS A 38 0.09 -6.05 -16.65
CA LYS A 38 0.86 -4.82 -16.40
C LYS A 38 0.03 -3.57 -16.61
N ALA A 39 0.47 -2.44 -16.02
CA ALA A 39 -0.24 -1.17 -16.04
C ALA A 39 -1.71 -1.31 -15.61
N ASP A 40 -1.92 -1.98 -14.46
CA ASP A 40 -3.23 -2.27 -13.90
C ASP A 40 -4.16 -3.00 -14.89
N ALA A 41 -3.62 -4.03 -15.58
CA ALA A 41 -4.28 -4.75 -16.68
C ALA A 41 -4.74 -3.80 -17.80
N TYR A 42 -3.84 -2.93 -18.25
CA TYR A 42 -4.16 -1.85 -19.22
C TYR A 42 -5.35 -0.99 -18.76
N GLY A 43 -5.39 -0.62 -17.47
CA GLY A 43 -6.46 0.17 -16.88
C GLY A 43 -7.74 -0.60 -16.52
N HIS A 44 -7.78 -1.94 -16.73
CA HIS A 44 -8.97 -2.76 -16.46
C HIS A 44 -9.07 -3.28 -15.02
N GLY A 45 -8.03 -3.08 -14.18
CA GLY A 45 -7.99 -3.61 -12.81
C GLY A 45 -7.27 -4.96 -12.72
N ALA A 46 -5.97 -4.92 -12.41
CA ALA A 46 -5.11 -6.09 -12.45
C ALA A 46 -5.59 -7.23 -11.52
N ILE A 47 -6.13 -6.90 -10.37
CA ILE A 47 -6.57 -7.88 -9.36
C ILE A 47 -7.75 -8.68 -9.86
N GLU A 48 -8.84 -8.01 -10.26
CA GLU A 48 -10.07 -8.66 -10.69
C GLU A 48 -9.88 -9.40 -12.03
N ILE A 49 -9.15 -8.80 -12.95
CA ILE A 49 -8.77 -9.48 -14.21
C ILE A 49 -7.91 -10.72 -13.93
N SER A 50 -6.95 -10.66 -13.01
CA SER A 50 -6.15 -11.82 -12.64
C SER A 50 -6.99 -12.94 -12.02
N ARG A 51 -7.90 -12.58 -11.10
CA ARG A 51 -8.83 -13.54 -10.49
C ARG A 51 -9.72 -14.23 -11.53
N GLU A 52 -10.24 -13.44 -12.47
CA GLU A 52 -11.10 -13.96 -13.54
C GLU A 52 -10.29 -14.79 -14.56
N ALA A 53 -9.07 -14.35 -14.88
CA ALA A 53 -8.15 -15.10 -15.72
C ALA A 53 -7.85 -16.51 -15.16
N ILE A 54 -7.53 -16.59 -13.87
CA ILE A 54 -7.26 -17.86 -13.18
C ILE A 54 -8.46 -18.81 -13.24
N LYS A 55 -9.68 -18.31 -13.01
CA LYS A 55 -10.92 -19.09 -13.14
C LYS A 55 -11.10 -19.65 -14.56
N ASN A 56 -10.59 -18.93 -15.55
CA ASN A 56 -10.58 -19.38 -16.96
C ASN A 56 -9.34 -20.22 -17.33
N GLY A 57 -8.56 -20.73 -16.36
CA GLY A 57 -7.45 -21.64 -16.61
C GLY A 57 -6.17 -20.96 -17.11
N ILE A 58 -6.01 -19.68 -16.89
CA ILE A 58 -4.72 -18.98 -17.08
C ILE A 58 -3.73 -19.49 -16.03
N THR A 59 -2.51 -19.84 -16.47
CA THR A 59 -1.49 -20.46 -15.63
C THR A 59 -0.31 -19.54 -15.30
N TYR A 60 -0.17 -18.41 -16.01
CA TYR A 60 0.88 -17.40 -15.79
C TYR A 60 0.30 -16.00 -15.88
N LEU A 61 0.85 -15.08 -15.11
CA LEU A 61 0.62 -13.64 -15.27
C LEU A 61 1.89 -12.94 -15.71
N GLY A 62 1.74 -11.93 -16.57
CA GLY A 62 2.84 -11.08 -17.03
C GLY A 62 2.68 -9.64 -16.57
N ILE A 63 3.70 -9.10 -15.91
CA ILE A 63 3.72 -7.76 -15.33
C ILE A 63 4.94 -6.97 -15.80
N ALA A 64 5.02 -5.67 -15.45
CA ALA A 64 6.13 -4.81 -15.86
C ALA A 64 7.25 -4.70 -14.81
N ASN A 65 6.94 -4.67 -13.51
CA ASN A 65 7.88 -4.43 -12.43
C ASN A 65 7.50 -5.20 -11.16
N ALA A 66 8.37 -5.15 -10.14
CA ALA A 66 8.14 -5.86 -8.88
C ALA A 66 6.91 -5.36 -8.14
N ASP A 67 6.63 -4.03 -8.12
CA ASP A 67 5.50 -3.47 -7.38
C ASP A 67 4.15 -4.02 -7.85
N GLU A 68 3.96 -4.18 -9.17
CA GLU A 68 2.75 -4.81 -9.71
C GLU A 68 2.60 -6.28 -9.23
N GLY A 69 3.71 -7.01 -9.18
CA GLY A 69 3.72 -8.39 -8.68
C GLY A 69 3.43 -8.51 -7.20
N ILE A 70 4.00 -7.61 -6.41
CA ILE A 70 3.76 -7.52 -4.97
C ILE A 70 2.28 -7.29 -4.70
N LEU A 71 1.66 -6.33 -5.40
CA LEU A 71 0.23 -6.06 -5.27
C LEU A 71 -0.61 -7.31 -5.52
N LEU A 72 -0.31 -8.07 -6.58
CA LEU A 72 -1.03 -9.30 -6.90
C LEU A 72 -0.81 -10.39 -5.83
N ARG A 73 0.42 -10.53 -5.31
CA ARG A 73 0.72 -11.48 -4.23
C ARG A 73 -0.02 -11.14 -2.94
N MET A 74 -0.10 -9.86 -2.60
CA MET A 74 -0.84 -9.38 -1.43
C MET A 74 -2.34 -9.65 -1.53
N GLU A 75 -2.89 -9.67 -2.74
CA GLU A 75 -4.27 -10.03 -3.03
C GLU A 75 -4.52 -11.54 -3.14
N GLY A 76 -3.54 -12.36 -2.73
CA GLY A 76 -3.65 -13.83 -2.65
C GLY A 76 -3.50 -14.54 -3.99
N ILE A 77 -2.96 -13.89 -5.01
CA ILE A 77 -2.72 -14.50 -6.32
C ILE A 77 -1.39 -15.28 -6.28
N ASN A 78 -1.47 -16.60 -6.35
CA ASN A 78 -0.33 -17.51 -6.11
C ASN A 78 0.23 -18.18 -7.36
N ILE A 79 -0.41 -18.06 -8.55
CA ILE A 79 0.13 -18.61 -9.79
C ILE A 79 1.46 -17.94 -10.18
N PRO A 80 2.28 -18.52 -11.05
CA PRO A 80 3.49 -17.92 -11.59
C PRO A 80 3.28 -16.52 -12.14
N ILE A 81 4.12 -15.55 -11.71
CA ILE A 81 4.09 -14.15 -12.15
C ILE A 81 5.45 -13.80 -12.74
N LEU A 82 5.48 -13.51 -14.04
CA LEU A 82 6.69 -13.14 -14.78
C LEU A 82 6.79 -11.62 -14.93
N ILE A 83 7.89 -11.03 -14.48
CA ILE A 83 8.26 -9.64 -14.75
C ILE A 83 8.88 -9.59 -16.14
N LEU A 84 8.25 -8.87 -17.08
CA LEU A 84 8.60 -8.83 -18.49
C LEU A 84 9.62 -7.74 -18.86
N SER A 85 9.98 -6.87 -17.91
CA SER A 85 11.01 -5.85 -18.07
C SER A 85 12.23 -6.18 -17.20
N PRO A 86 13.44 -5.75 -17.58
CA PRO A 86 14.61 -5.89 -16.71
C PRO A 86 14.38 -5.25 -15.35
N CYS A 87 14.75 -5.97 -14.28
CA CYS A 87 14.62 -5.48 -12.92
C CYS A 87 15.82 -4.61 -12.51
N LEU A 88 15.57 -3.60 -11.70
CA LEU A 88 16.63 -2.87 -11.02
C LEU A 88 17.20 -3.71 -9.88
N LYS A 89 18.48 -3.52 -9.55
CA LYS A 89 19.11 -4.24 -8.43
C LYS A 89 18.41 -4.01 -7.09
N SER A 90 17.79 -2.84 -6.91
CA SER A 90 16.98 -2.50 -5.73
C SER A 90 15.73 -3.35 -5.59
N GLU A 91 15.20 -3.91 -6.67
CA GLU A 91 13.99 -4.75 -6.67
C GLU A 91 14.28 -6.22 -6.36
N PHE A 92 15.55 -6.66 -6.38
CA PHE A 92 15.89 -8.08 -6.29
C PHE A 92 15.50 -8.72 -4.95
N ASN A 93 15.56 -8.00 -3.84
CA ASN A 93 15.10 -8.53 -2.55
C ASN A 93 13.60 -8.82 -2.59
N GLU A 94 12.82 -7.91 -3.14
CA GLU A 94 11.37 -8.02 -3.28
C GLU A 94 10.98 -9.13 -4.27
N VAL A 95 11.69 -9.24 -5.38
CA VAL A 95 11.52 -10.35 -6.34
C VAL A 95 11.66 -11.71 -5.64
N ILE A 96 12.67 -11.85 -4.76
CA ILE A 96 12.92 -13.10 -4.02
C ILE A 96 11.89 -13.31 -2.92
N GLU A 97 11.56 -12.27 -2.16
CA GLU A 97 10.61 -12.32 -1.04
C GLU A 97 9.22 -12.73 -1.51
N TYR A 98 8.74 -12.09 -2.57
CA TYR A 98 7.39 -12.32 -3.10
C TYR A 98 7.32 -13.43 -4.16
N ASN A 99 8.39 -14.19 -4.32
CA ASN A 99 8.45 -15.31 -5.28
C ASN A 99 7.99 -14.90 -6.68
N LEU A 100 8.56 -13.80 -7.20
CA LEU A 100 8.34 -13.33 -8.56
C LEU A 100 9.41 -13.90 -9.47
N MET A 101 9.07 -14.06 -10.75
CA MET A 101 9.97 -14.59 -11.78
C MET A 101 10.50 -13.41 -12.61
N PRO A 102 11.78 -12.99 -12.47
CA PRO A 102 12.32 -11.91 -13.31
C PRO A 102 12.74 -12.44 -14.68
N CYS A 103 12.58 -11.59 -15.70
CA CYS A 103 13.25 -11.82 -16.97
C CYS A 103 14.69 -11.31 -16.90
N ILE A 104 15.63 -12.08 -17.43
CA ILE A 104 17.05 -11.74 -17.48
C ILE A 104 17.44 -11.34 -18.89
N SER A 105 18.05 -10.17 -19.01
CA SER A 105 18.46 -9.56 -20.27
C SER A 105 19.98 -9.32 -20.39
N SER A 106 20.74 -9.57 -19.31
CA SER A 106 22.20 -9.45 -19.31
C SER A 106 22.87 -10.38 -18.29
N ILE A 107 24.12 -10.78 -18.57
CA ILE A 107 24.93 -11.59 -17.63
C ILE A 107 25.24 -10.85 -16.33
N SER A 108 25.36 -9.52 -16.37
CA SER A 108 25.58 -8.69 -15.17
C SER A 108 24.38 -8.70 -14.23
N GLU A 109 23.18 -8.65 -14.79
CA GLU A 109 21.91 -8.78 -14.05
C GLU A 109 21.81 -10.16 -13.39
N ALA A 110 22.02 -11.24 -14.15
CA ALA A 110 22.01 -12.61 -13.64
C ALA A 110 22.99 -12.80 -12.47
N LYS A 111 24.26 -12.35 -12.61
CA LYS A 111 25.26 -12.44 -11.55
C LYS A 111 24.88 -11.65 -10.30
N ALA A 112 24.26 -10.47 -10.47
CA ALA A 112 23.82 -9.66 -9.35
C ALA A 112 22.66 -10.33 -8.61
N LEU A 113 21.65 -10.83 -9.33
CA LEU A 113 20.52 -11.56 -8.75
C LEU A 113 21.01 -12.83 -8.03
N ASN A 114 21.91 -13.61 -8.64
CA ASN A 114 22.45 -14.82 -8.03
C ASN A 114 23.16 -14.55 -6.69
N ARG A 115 23.91 -13.44 -6.57
CA ARG A 115 24.56 -13.04 -5.29
C ARG A 115 23.54 -12.75 -4.20
N ILE A 116 22.46 -12.03 -4.53
CA ILE A 116 21.40 -11.70 -3.57
C ILE A 116 20.59 -12.96 -3.24
N ALA A 117 20.27 -13.81 -4.21
CA ALA A 117 19.62 -15.10 -3.99
C ALA A 117 20.41 -16.01 -3.05
N ASN A 118 21.76 -16.03 -3.19
CA ASN A 118 22.65 -16.74 -2.27
C ASN A 118 22.53 -16.22 -0.82
N SER A 119 22.50 -14.91 -0.61
CA SER A 119 22.32 -14.35 0.75
C SER A 119 21.00 -14.72 1.39
N HIS A 120 19.94 -14.88 0.60
CA HIS A 120 18.63 -15.39 1.02
C HIS A 120 18.55 -16.92 1.11
N LYS A 121 19.58 -17.66 0.64
CA LYS A 121 19.58 -19.13 0.50
C LYS A 121 18.36 -19.65 -0.28
N LYS A 122 17.86 -18.86 -1.22
CA LYS A 122 16.70 -19.18 -2.06
C LYS A 122 17.11 -19.29 -3.53
N LYS A 123 16.60 -20.30 -4.22
CA LYS A 123 16.75 -20.44 -5.66
C LYS A 123 15.67 -19.62 -6.36
N VAL A 124 16.04 -18.81 -7.35
CA VAL A 124 15.13 -17.95 -8.11
C VAL A 124 14.89 -18.55 -9.49
N VAL A 125 13.63 -18.71 -9.84
CA VAL A 125 13.19 -19.13 -11.17
C VAL A 125 13.21 -17.92 -12.09
N ILE A 126 13.85 -18.06 -13.25
CA ILE A 126 14.05 -16.95 -14.21
C ILE A 126 13.63 -17.35 -15.61
N HIS A 127 13.24 -16.35 -16.41
CA HIS A 127 13.11 -16.48 -17.86
C HIS A 127 14.18 -15.64 -18.57
N ILE A 128 14.81 -16.20 -19.60
CA ILE A 128 15.81 -15.50 -20.41
C ILE A 128 15.10 -14.77 -21.55
N ASN A 129 15.37 -13.48 -21.68
CA ASN A 129 14.83 -12.65 -22.75
C ASN A 129 15.83 -12.56 -23.91
N ILE A 130 15.38 -12.84 -25.14
CA ILE A 130 16.19 -12.82 -26.36
C ILE A 130 15.69 -11.72 -27.29
N ASP A 131 16.59 -10.86 -27.72
CA ASP A 131 16.30 -9.92 -28.79
C ASP A 131 16.56 -10.55 -30.16
N THR A 132 15.48 -10.91 -30.83
CA THR A 132 15.50 -11.44 -32.20
C THR A 132 15.28 -10.38 -33.27
N GLY A 133 15.09 -9.11 -32.85
CA GLY A 133 14.87 -7.99 -33.75
C GLY A 133 13.86 -6.96 -33.26
N MET A 134 13.44 -7.02 -32.00
CA MET A 134 12.59 -5.98 -31.39
C MET A 134 13.39 -4.72 -31.06
N GLY A 135 14.69 -4.86 -30.76
CA GLY A 135 15.58 -3.72 -30.47
C GLY A 135 15.25 -3.01 -29.14
N ARG A 136 14.81 -3.76 -28.12
CA ARG A 136 14.36 -3.20 -26.85
C ARG A 136 15.08 -3.76 -25.61
N CYS A 137 14.93 -5.05 -25.37
CA CYS A 137 15.49 -5.75 -24.22
C CYS A 137 15.89 -7.17 -24.62
N GLY A 138 16.80 -7.79 -23.87
CA GLY A 138 17.21 -9.16 -24.08
C GLY A 138 18.62 -9.31 -24.65
N PHE A 139 19.14 -10.54 -24.61
CA PHE A 139 20.40 -10.89 -25.25
C PHE A 139 20.22 -10.90 -26.77
N LEU A 140 21.18 -10.34 -27.50
CA LEU A 140 21.18 -10.45 -28.97
C LEU A 140 21.25 -11.92 -29.36
N TRP A 141 20.31 -12.38 -30.17
CA TRP A 141 20.10 -13.79 -30.52
C TRP A 141 21.37 -14.52 -30.99
N ASN A 142 22.25 -13.82 -31.72
CA ASN A 142 23.48 -14.36 -32.26
C ASN A 142 24.69 -14.34 -31.29
N LYS A 143 24.52 -13.77 -30.09
CA LYS A 143 25.54 -13.70 -29.05
C LYS A 143 25.08 -14.32 -27.73
N ALA A 144 23.82 -14.74 -27.65
CA ALA A 144 23.17 -15.19 -26.40
C ALA A 144 23.73 -16.52 -25.86
N LEU A 145 24.18 -17.42 -26.72
CA LEU A 145 24.54 -18.81 -26.38
C LEU A 145 25.55 -18.89 -25.22
N GLU A 146 26.69 -18.19 -25.35
CA GLU A 146 27.76 -18.22 -24.35
C GLU A 146 27.34 -17.59 -23.00
N ASP A 147 26.51 -16.55 -23.04
CA ASP A 147 26.04 -15.91 -21.81
C ASP A 147 24.97 -16.77 -21.12
N ILE A 148 24.07 -17.41 -21.85
CA ILE A 148 23.09 -18.36 -21.30
C ILE A 148 23.80 -19.57 -20.68
N LYS A 149 24.85 -20.07 -21.31
CA LYS A 149 25.72 -21.15 -20.76
C LYS A 149 26.33 -20.73 -19.40
N LYS A 150 26.83 -19.51 -19.28
CA LYS A 150 27.33 -18.99 -18.00
C LYS A 150 26.23 -18.85 -16.95
N ILE A 151 25.03 -18.42 -17.36
CA ILE A 151 23.87 -18.27 -16.45
C ILE A 151 23.41 -19.63 -15.94
N SER A 152 23.39 -20.66 -16.77
CA SER A 152 22.99 -22.02 -16.35
C SER A 152 23.90 -22.64 -15.28
N GLN A 153 25.10 -22.10 -15.10
CA GLN A 153 26.06 -22.52 -14.07
C GLN A 153 25.91 -21.75 -12.74
N LEU A 154 25.01 -20.75 -12.66
CA LEU A 154 24.79 -19.98 -11.46
C LEU A 154 23.89 -20.76 -10.47
N PRO A 155 24.39 -21.12 -9.27
CA PRO A 155 23.77 -22.14 -8.42
C PRO A 155 22.40 -21.73 -7.84
N TYR A 156 22.16 -20.43 -7.71
CA TYR A 156 20.91 -19.89 -7.12
C TYR A 156 19.91 -19.38 -8.17
N LEU A 157 20.15 -19.66 -9.47
CA LEU A 157 19.21 -19.38 -10.55
C LEU A 157 18.75 -20.68 -11.22
N GLU A 158 17.46 -20.72 -11.58
CA GLU A 158 16.89 -21.81 -12.39
C GLU A 158 16.27 -21.22 -13.65
N ILE A 159 16.83 -21.57 -14.80
CA ILE A 159 16.26 -21.20 -16.09
C ILE A 159 15.03 -22.08 -16.35
N GLU A 160 13.84 -21.57 -16.06
CA GLU A 160 12.58 -22.24 -16.41
C GLU A 160 12.21 -21.96 -17.86
N GLY A 161 12.35 -20.71 -18.29
CA GLY A 161 11.89 -20.30 -19.60
C GLY A 161 12.87 -19.46 -20.40
N ILE A 162 12.59 -19.42 -21.70
CA ILE A 162 13.24 -18.53 -22.66
C ILE A 162 12.19 -17.92 -23.57
N PHE A 163 12.34 -16.63 -23.90
CA PHE A 163 11.37 -15.95 -24.74
C PHE A 163 11.96 -14.85 -25.60
N SER A 164 11.20 -14.47 -26.62
CA SER A 164 11.43 -13.26 -27.41
C SER A 164 10.10 -12.54 -27.64
N HIS A 165 10.12 -11.43 -28.38
CA HIS A 165 8.94 -10.64 -28.70
C HIS A 165 8.91 -10.22 -30.15
N PHE A 166 7.79 -10.48 -30.81
CA PHE A 166 7.59 -10.06 -32.19
C PHE A 166 7.36 -8.56 -32.30
N ALA A 167 8.06 -7.94 -33.23
CA ALA A 167 7.94 -6.51 -33.52
C ALA A 167 6.80 -6.20 -34.49
N MET A 168 6.45 -7.15 -35.38
CA MET A 168 5.53 -6.90 -36.51
C MET A 168 4.49 -8.02 -36.71
N SER A 169 4.11 -8.74 -35.66
CA SER A 169 3.13 -9.84 -35.78
C SER A 169 1.71 -9.38 -36.16
N GLU A 170 1.46 -8.10 -36.14
CA GLU A 170 0.20 -7.47 -36.57
C GLU A 170 0.12 -7.33 -38.08
N ASP A 171 1.25 -7.27 -38.76
CA ASP A 171 1.37 -7.11 -40.22
C ASP A 171 1.76 -8.44 -40.86
N VAL A 172 0.79 -9.12 -41.44
CA VAL A 172 0.98 -10.39 -42.14
C VAL A 172 1.65 -10.23 -43.51
N SER A 173 1.77 -9.03 -44.03
CA SER A 173 2.45 -8.75 -45.30
C SER A 173 3.97 -8.71 -45.15
N SER A 174 4.46 -8.45 -43.93
CA SER A 174 5.88 -8.43 -43.60
C SER A 174 6.41 -9.84 -43.30
N ASN A 175 7.56 -10.20 -43.89
CA ASN A 175 8.27 -11.44 -43.54
C ASN A 175 9.10 -11.35 -42.25
N PHE A 176 9.14 -10.19 -41.60
CA PHE A 176 10.03 -9.95 -40.45
C PHE A 176 9.67 -10.82 -39.24
N THR A 177 8.39 -11.12 -39.00
CA THR A 177 7.94 -12.05 -37.98
C THR A 177 8.54 -13.43 -38.19
N THR A 178 8.55 -13.95 -39.41
CA THR A 178 9.20 -15.22 -39.78
C THR A 178 10.73 -15.19 -39.58
N ILE A 179 11.38 -14.07 -39.89
CA ILE A 179 12.81 -13.86 -39.64
C ILE A 179 13.12 -13.92 -38.14
N GLN A 180 12.33 -13.24 -37.30
CA GLN A 180 12.47 -13.28 -35.84
C GLN A 180 12.28 -14.71 -35.29
N ALA A 181 11.27 -15.45 -35.78
CA ALA A 181 11.01 -16.82 -35.39
C ALA A 181 12.18 -17.76 -35.75
N LYS A 182 12.72 -17.65 -36.96
CA LYS A 182 13.89 -18.42 -37.38
C LYS A 182 15.12 -18.17 -36.50
N ARG A 183 15.39 -16.92 -36.14
CA ARG A 183 16.47 -16.55 -35.21
C ARG A 183 16.28 -17.18 -33.83
N TYR A 184 15.05 -17.18 -33.33
CA TYR A 184 14.70 -17.78 -32.06
C TYR A 184 14.87 -19.31 -32.06
N ILE A 185 14.34 -19.99 -33.10
CA ILE A 185 14.44 -21.45 -33.28
C ILE A 185 15.90 -21.89 -33.38
N ASN A 186 16.72 -21.19 -34.20
CA ASN A 186 18.14 -21.50 -34.32
C ASN A 186 18.89 -21.44 -32.99
N LEU A 187 18.58 -20.42 -32.14
CA LEU A 187 19.16 -20.34 -30.80
C LEU A 187 18.70 -21.50 -29.90
N LEU A 188 17.42 -21.90 -29.97
CA LEU A 188 16.91 -23.04 -29.20
C LEU A 188 17.62 -24.33 -29.56
N GLU A 189 17.85 -24.58 -30.85
CA GLU A 189 18.61 -25.72 -31.35
C GLU A 189 20.05 -25.75 -30.83
N GLN A 190 20.73 -24.59 -30.85
CA GLN A 190 22.08 -24.45 -30.29
C GLN A 190 22.13 -24.74 -28.80
N LEU A 191 21.14 -24.25 -28.03
CA LEU A 191 21.03 -24.50 -26.59
C LEU A 191 20.80 -25.99 -26.30
N GLU A 192 19.95 -26.63 -27.08
CA GLU A 192 19.70 -28.07 -26.94
C GLU A 192 20.96 -28.93 -27.20
N HIS A 193 21.76 -28.57 -28.21
CA HIS A 193 23.04 -29.25 -28.50
C HIS A 193 24.04 -29.18 -27.34
N ILE A 194 24.00 -28.13 -26.53
CA ILE A 194 24.85 -28.01 -25.33
C ILE A 194 24.15 -28.47 -24.04
N GLY A 195 22.98 -29.13 -24.14
CA GLY A 195 22.26 -29.73 -23.03
C GLY A 195 21.41 -28.75 -22.21
N ILE A 196 21.22 -27.51 -22.66
CA ILE A 196 20.35 -26.51 -22.00
C ILE A 196 18.97 -26.60 -22.63
N LYS A 197 17.97 -27.09 -21.85
CA LYS A 197 16.60 -27.33 -22.31
C LYS A 197 15.59 -26.57 -21.41
N PRO A 198 15.32 -25.28 -21.68
CA PRO A 198 14.29 -24.57 -20.96
C PRO A 198 12.92 -25.27 -21.10
N LYS A 199 12.20 -25.40 -19.98
CA LYS A 199 10.88 -26.07 -19.92
C LYS A 199 9.80 -25.28 -20.66
N ILE A 200 9.92 -23.95 -20.69
CA ILE A 200 8.92 -23.02 -21.23
C ILE A 200 9.56 -22.14 -22.31
N LYS A 201 9.16 -22.36 -23.55
CA LYS A 201 9.54 -21.53 -24.69
C LYS A 201 8.33 -20.68 -25.06
N HIS A 202 8.49 -19.36 -25.19
CA HIS A 202 7.36 -18.50 -25.56
C HIS A 202 7.79 -17.32 -26.44
N LEU A 203 7.06 -17.17 -27.56
CA LEU A 203 7.35 -16.16 -28.57
C LEU A 203 6.10 -15.34 -28.92
N ALA A 204 4.97 -16.00 -29.16
CA ALA A 204 3.75 -15.39 -29.62
C ALA A 204 3.15 -14.39 -28.61
N ASN A 205 2.89 -13.17 -29.09
CA ASN A 205 2.03 -12.16 -28.46
C ASN A 205 0.58 -12.32 -28.96
N SER A 206 -0.33 -11.43 -28.52
CA SER A 206 -1.75 -11.48 -28.89
C SER A 206 -1.99 -11.61 -30.41
N ALA A 207 -1.34 -10.78 -31.23
CA ALA A 207 -1.53 -10.80 -32.68
C ALA A 207 -0.96 -12.07 -33.32
N ALA A 208 0.19 -12.54 -32.84
CA ALA A 208 0.83 -13.74 -33.35
C ALA A 208 0.00 -15.00 -33.08
N VAL A 209 -0.74 -15.07 -31.97
CA VAL A 209 -1.64 -16.21 -31.68
C VAL A 209 -2.64 -16.44 -32.81
N VAL A 210 -3.15 -15.36 -33.41
CA VAL A 210 -4.15 -15.42 -34.47
C VAL A 210 -3.51 -15.50 -35.86
N ASN A 211 -2.38 -14.81 -36.07
CA ASN A 211 -1.77 -14.66 -37.40
C ASN A 211 -0.71 -15.73 -37.72
N PHE A 212 -0.03 -16.28 -36.70
CA PHE A 212 1.12 -17.18 -36.84
C PHE A 212 1.03 -18.29 -35.78
N PRO A 213 0.02 -19.19 -35.88
CA PRO A 213 -0.21 -20.23 -34.89
C PRO A 213 0.96 -21.23 -34.77
N GLU A 214 1.81 -21.36 -35.80
CA GLU A 214 3.00 -22.18 -35.79
C GLU A 214 4.09 -21.73 -34.81
N TYR A 215 4.02 -20.52 -34.26
CA TYR A 215 5.01 -19.97 -33.34
C TYR A 215 4.50 -19.85 -31.88
N GLN A 216 3.49 -20.62 -31.49
CA GLN A 216 2.93 -20.56 -30.12
C GLN A 216 3.86 -21.15 -29.06
N PHE A 217 4.60 -22.23 -29.40
CA PHE A 217 5.46 -22.98 -28.47
C PHE A 217 4.69 -23.43 -27.20
N ASP A 218 5.38 -23.45 -26.03
CA ASP A 218 4.80 -23.98 -24.79
C ASP A 218 3.85 -22.97 -24.09
N LEU A 219 4.00 -21.66 -24.40
CA LEU A 219 3.25 -20.60 -23.73
C LEU A 219 3.04 -19.41 -24.68
N VAL A 220 1.83 -18.85 -24.69
CA VAL A 220 1.52 -17.60 -25.41
C VAL A 220 1.19 -16.47 -24.44
N ARG A 221 1.46 -15.23 -24.83
CA ARG A 221 1.25 -14.03 -24.01
C ARG A 221 0.11 -13.18 -24.56
N ILE A 222 -1.05 -13.23 -23.90
CA ILE A 222 -2.24 -12.51 -24.31
C ILE A 222 -2.36 -11.19 -23.51
N GLY A 223 -2.42 -10.08 -24.22
CA GLY A 223 -2.66 -8.75 -23.68
C GLY A 223 -3.92 -8.15 -24.31
N LEU A 224 -3.72 -7.30 -25.30
CA LEU A 224 -4.74 -6.43 -25.88
C LEU A 224 -5.99 -7.16 -26.39
N LEU A 225 -5.82 -8.31 -27.08
CA LEU A 225 -6.97 -9.04 -27.61
C LEU A 225 -7.90 -9.56 -26.51
N ALA A 226 -7.39 -9.94 -25.33
CA ALA A 226 -8.25 -10.34 -24.21
C ALA A 226 -9.17 -9.20 -23.76
N PHE A 227 -8.73 -7.95 -23.93
CA PHE A 227 -9.53 -6.76 -23.59
C PHE A 227 -10.44 -6.29 -24.74
N GLY A 228 -10.51 -7.07 -25.82
CA GLY A 228 -11.38 -6.78 -26.94
C GLY A 228 -10.88 -5.69 -27.89
N ILE A 229 -9.58 -5.44 -27.92
CA ILE A 229 -8.96 -4.38 -28.74
C ILE A 229 -8.12 -5.01 -29.83
N TYR A 230 -8.33 -4.59 -31.04
CA TYR A 230 -7.56 -5.05 -32.21
C TYR A 230 -6.34 -4.18 -32.44
N ALA A 231 -5.17 -4.79 -32.46
CA ALA A 231 -3.93 -4.11 -32.80
C ALA A 231 -3.89 -3.67 -34.27
N ASN A 232 -4.60 -4.42 -35.13
CA ASN A 232 -4.75 -4.12 -36.56
C ASN A 232 -6.18 -4.47 -36.99
N PRO A 233 -6.86 -3.64 -37.82
CA PRO A 233 -8.22 -3.87 -38.31
C PRO A 233 -8.40 -5.23 -39.03
N HIS A 234 -7.34 -5.77 -39.63
CA HIS A 234 -7.38 -7.08 -40.30
C HIS A 234 -7.78 -8.21 -39.35
N LEU A 235 -7.43 -8.13 -38.07
CA LEU A 235 -7.78 -9.14 -37.06
C LEU A 235 -9.29 -9.24 -36.83
N LYS A 236 -10.07 -8.17 -37.06
CA LYS A 236 -11.55 -8.17 -36.97
C LYS A 236 -12.20 -9.19 -37.93
N LYS A 237 -11.50 -9.57 -39.02
CA LYS A 237 -11.98 -10.58 -39.97
C LYS A 237 -11.74 -12.02 -39.49
N LYS A 238 -10.80 -12.21 -38.55
CA LYS A 238 -10.38 -13.54 -38.09
C LYS A 238 -10.98 -13.92 -36.75
N ILE A 239 -11.18 -12.96 -35.87
CA ILE A 239 -11.69 -13.18 -34.52
C ILE A 239 -12.65 -12.08 -34.12
N ASN A 240 -13.77 -12.43 -33.49
CA ASN A 240 -14.76 -11.46 -33.00
C ASN A 240 -14.56 -11.26 -31.50
N LEU A 241 -14.23 -10.02 -31.10
CA LEU A 241 -13.95 -9.65 -29.72
C LEU A 241 -14.81 -8.48 -29.26
N LEU A 242 -15.24 -8.54 -28.01
CA LEU A 242 -16.05 -7.53 -27.37
C LEU A 242 -15.18 -6.59 -26.52
N PRO A 243 -15.37 -5.26 -26.60
CA PRO A 243 -14.72 -4.34 -25.66
C PRO A 243 -15.05 -4.72 -24.22
N VAL A 244 -14.02 -4.78 -23.38
CA VAL A 244 -14.16 -5.11 -21.95
C VAL A 244 -14.40 -3.86 -21.13
N MET A 245 -13.80 -2.72 -21.54
CA MET A 245 -13.93 -1.43 -20.86
C MET A 245 -14.96 -0.55 -21.57
N SER A 246 -15.84 0.08 -20.78
CA SER A 246 -16.62 1.25 -21.18
C SER A 246 -16.30 2.42 -20.26
N PHE A 247 -16.08 3.62 -20.81
CA PHE A 247 -15.92 4.85 -20.05
C PHE A 247 -17.14 5.73 -20.25
N LYS A 248 -17.78 6.08 -19.15
CA LYS A 248 -19.09 6.74 -19.11
C LYS A 248 -19.07 7.98 -18.23
N THR A 249 -19.98 8.90 -18.54
CA THR A 249 -20.23 10.12 -17.76
C THR A 249 -21.71 10.51 -17.86
N ARG A 250 -22.05 11.69 -17.34
CA ARG A 250 -23.42 12.25 -17.41
C ARG A 250 -23.45 13.66 -17.98
N ILE A 251 -24.58 14.04 -18.54
CA ILE A 251 -24.86 15.41 -18.95
C ILE A 251 -25.10 16.25 -17.68
N ASN A 252 -24.30 17.33 -17.52
CA ASN A 252 -24.44 18.32 -16.43
C ASN A 252 -25.36 19.46 -16.76
N LEU A 253 -25.31 19.89 -18.03
CA LEU A 253 -25.97 21.11 -18.45
C LEU A 253 -26.36 20.99 -19.92
N ILE A 254 -27.48 21.56 -20.29
CA ILE A 254 -27.91 21.70 -21.69
C ILE A 254 -28.22 23.17 -21.94
N LYS A 255 -27.66 23.72 -23.02
CA LYS A 255 -27.89 25.10 -23.44
C LYS A 255 -28.22 25.18 -24.93
N GLN A 256 -29.06 26.16 -25.29
CA GLN A 256 -29.29 26.57 -26.66
C GLN A 256 -28.35 27.74 -27.01
N PHE A 257 -27.55 27.58 -28.03
CA PHE A 257 -26.67 28.63 -28.54
C PHE A 257 -27.16 29.15 -29.91
N PRO A 258 -27.14 30.47 -30.13
CA PRO A 258 -27.50 31.04 -31.44
C PRO A 258 -26.43 30.70 -32.49
N ALA A 259 -26.71 30.99 -33.77
CA ALA A 259 -25.70 30.97 -34.81
C ALA A 259 -24.56 31.96 -34.51
N ASN A 260 -23.37 31.70 -35.05
CA ASN A 260 -22.16 32.51 -34.91
C ASN A 260 -21.65 32.66 -33.45
N TYR A 261 -21.90 31.68 -32.60
CA TYR A 261 -21.42 31.65 -31.22
C TYR A 261 -20.21 30.74 -31.07
N GLY A 262 -19.14 31.27 -30.45
CA GLY A 262 -17.90 30.52 -30.21
C GLY A 262 -18.04 29.53 -29.05
N ILE A 263 -17.58 28.30 -29.24
CA ILE A 263 -17.64 27.23 -28.24
C ILE A 263 -16.23 26.89 -27.70
N SER A 264 -16.08 26.87 -26.37
CA SER A 264 -14.88 26.51 -25.65
C SER A 264 -13.67 27.44 -25.90
N TYR A 265 -12.51 27.04 -25.37
CA TYR A 265 -11.27 27.82 -25.44
C TYR A 265 -10.86 28.12 -26.89
N ASN A 266 -10.44 29.36 -27.13
CA ASN A 266 -10.03 29.90 -28.43
C ASN A 266 -11.12 29.81 -29.50
N GLN A 267 -12.37 29.55 -29.13
CA GLN A 267 -13.51 29.47 -30.05
C GLN A 267 -13.22 28.65 -31.32
N THR A 268 -12.57 27.48 -31.12
CA THR A 268 -12.15 26.62 -32.25
C THR A 268 -13.33 25.96 -32.98
N TYR A 269 -14.53 26.12 -32.43
CA TYR A 269 -15.80 25.80 -33.08
C TYR A 269 -16.73 27.01 -32.97
N ILE A 270 -17.35 27.37 -34.08
CA ILE A 270 -18.38 28.42 -34.14
C ILE A 270 -19.67 27.78 -34.64
N THR A 271 -20.77 28.02 -33.95
CA THR A 271 -22.09 27.47 -34.30
C THR A 271 -22.54 28.03 -35.66
N LYS A 272 -22.96 27.15 -36.57
CA LYS A 272 -23.42 27.55 -37.90
C LYS A 272 -24.90 27.93 -37.93
N HIS A 273 -25.68 27.42 -37.01
CA HIS A 273 -27.11 27.64 -36.81
C HIS A 273 -27.40 27.59 -35.32
N SER A 274 -28.63 27.74 -34.91
CA SER A 274 -29.00 27.54 -33.51
C SER A 274 -28.80 26.07 -33.12
N GLN A 275 -27.94 25.81 -32.14
CA GLN A 275 -27.53 24.45 -31.72
C GLN A 275 -27.84 24.20 -30.23
N LYS A 276 -28.37 23.02 -29.92
CA LYS A 276 -28.50 22.53 -28.57
C LYS A 276 -27.23 21.78 -28.18
N ILE A 277 -26.52 22.29 -27.19
CA ILE A 277 -25.23 21.75 -26.76
C ILE A 277 -25.33 21.25 -25.33
N ALA A 278 -24.95 19.99 -25.11
CA ALA A 278 -24.77 19.39 -23.79
C ALA A 278 -23.34 19.60 -23.30
N VAL A 279 -23.20 19.89 -22.01
CA VAL A 279 -21.91 19.89 -21.31
C VAL A 279 -21.86 18.62 -20.45
N ILE A 280 -20.84 17.81 -20.67
CA ILE A 280 -20.66 16.53 -19.97
C ILE A 280 -19.52 16.59 -18.96
N SER A 281 -19.62 15.81 -17.88
CA SER A 281 -18.79 15.87 -16.68
C SER A 281 -17.50 15.07 -16.81
N THR A 282 -16.72 15.31 -17.85
CA THR A 282 -15.40 14.67 -18.05
C THR A 282 -14.50 15.57 -18.86
N GLY A 283 -13.19 15.36 -18.76
CA GLY A 283 -12.20 16.08 -19.53
C GLY A 283 -10.85 15.34 -19.55
N TYR A 284 -9.78 16.06 -19.93
CA TYR A 284 -8.46 15.43 -20.05
C TYR A 284 -7.87 15.02 -18.68
N ALA A 285 -8.32 15.59 -17.56
CA ALA A 285 -7.93 15.13 -16.23
C ALA A 285 -8.53 13.75 -15.86
N ASP A 286 -9.61 13.35 -16.53
CA ASP A 286 -10.18 12.01 -16.42
C ASP A 286 -9.56 11.01 -17.40
N GLY A 287 -8.56 11.47 -18.18
CA GLY A 287 -7.87 10.69 -19.21
C GLY A 287 -8.52 10.74 -20.59
N TYR A 288 -9.53 11.60 -20.82
CA TYR A 288 -10.11 11.77 -22.15
C TYR A 288 -9.26 12.70 -23.00
N ASN A 289 -8.68 12.19 -24.09
CA ASN A 289 -7.59 12.85 -24.80
C ASN A 289 -7.99 14.20 -25.42
N PHE A 290 -7.19 15.26 -25.16
CA PHE A 290 -7.38 16.60 -25.69
C PHE A 290 -7.38 16.66 -27.23
N LEU A 291 -6.64 15.78 -27.90
CA LEU A 291 -6.53 15.71 -29.36
C LEU A 291 -7.83 15.28 -30.06
N LEU A 292 -8.83 14.80 -29.31
CA LEU A 292 -10.19 14.53 -29.78
C LEU A 292 -11.05 15.80 -29.91
N SER A 293 -10.53 16.98 -29.55
CA SER A 293 -11.20 18.28 -29.73
C SER A 293 -11.62 18.48 -31.17
N ASN A 294 -12.92 18.76 -31.41
CA ASN A 294 -13.55 18.90 -32.76
C ASN A 294 -13.47 17.64 -33.65
N LYS A 295 -12.96 16.51 -33.16
CA LYS A 295 -12.79 15.27 -33.95
C LYS A 295 -13.61 14.13 -33.38
N GLY A 296 -13.64 14.03 -32.05
CA GLY A 296 -14.27 12.93 -31.34
C GLY A 296 -15.79 13.00 -31.41
N LYS A 297 -16.41 11.87 -31.05
CA LYS A 297 -17.85 11.71 -30.84
C LYS A 297 -18.11 10.87 -29.59
N VAL A 298 -19.25 11.04 -29.00
CA VAL A 298 -19.76 10.26 -27.87
C VAL A 298 -21.08 9.60 -28.25
N ILE A 299 -21.57 8.65 -27.45
CA ILE A 299 -22.90 8.06 -27.62
C ILE A 299 -23.82 8.56 -26.51
N ILE A 300 -24.98 9.11 -26.89
CA ILE A 300 -26.04 9.55 -25.98
C ILE A 300 -27.36 8.97 -26.52
N ARG A 301 -28.11 8.22 -25.68
CA ARG A 301 -29.34 7.59 -26.10
C ARG A 301 -29.20 6.81 -27.40
N ASN A 302 -28.13 6.03 -27.52
CA ASN A 302 -27.78 5.20 -28.67
C ASN A 302 -27.55 5.98 -29.98
N GLU A 303 -27.28 7.30 -29.93
CA GLU A 303 -26.93 8.15 -31.07
C GLU A 303 -25.52 8.73 -30.93
N PHE A 304 -24.80 8.85 -32.06
CA PHE A 304 -23.47 9.47 -32.11
C PHE A 304 -23.58 10.99 -32.11
N CYS A 305 -23.01 11.64 -31.11
CA CYS A 305 -23.01 13.07 -30.91
C CYS A 305 -21.59 13.63 -31.01
N PRO A 306 -21.31 14.61 -31.91
CA PRO A 306 -19.96 15.12 -32.10
C PRO A 306 -19.52 16.04 -30.96
N ILE A 307 -18.23 16.04 -30.67
CA ILE A 307 -17.59 16.96 -29.74
C ILE A 307 -17.33 18.28 -30.41
N LEU A 308 -17.71 19.38 -29.76
CA LEU A 308 -17.58 20.74 -30.26
C LEU A 308 -16.58 21.55 -29.45
N GLY A 309 -15.64 22.21 -30.13
CA GLY A 309 -14.61 23.01 -29.47
C GLY A 309 -13.56 22.17 -28.77
N ARG A 310 -12.75 22.87 -27.95
CA ARG A 310 -11.67 22.21 -27.20
C ARG A 310 -12.21 21.46 -25.98
N ILE A 311 -11.71 20.25 -25.78
CA ILE A 311 -11.88 19.49 -24.54
C ILE A 311 -11.17 20.25 -23.43
N THR A 312 -11.83 20.45 -22.28
CA THR A 312 -11.25 21.14 -21.14
C THR A 312 -10.77 20.14 -20.08
N MET A 313 -10.25 20.63 -18.95
CA MET A 313 -9.79 19.79 -17.88
C MET A 313 -10.88 18.85 -17.35
N ASP A 314 -12.11 19.39 -17.20
CA ASP A 314 -13.20 18.72 -16.48
C ASP A 314 -14.49 18.61 -17.27
N LEU A 315 -14.59 19.26 -18.46
CA LEU A 315 -15.84 19.37 -19.22
C LEU A 315 -15.58 19.21 -20.73
N VAL A 316 -16.55 18.61 -21.41
CA VAL A 316 -16.60 18.50 -22.87
C VAL A 316 -17.96 18.99 -23.36
N MET A 317 -17.99 19.70 -24.47
CA MET A 317 -19.19 20.20 -25.13
C MET A 317 -19.55 19.26 -26.28
N VAL A 318 -20.83 18.88 -26.37
CA VAL A 318 -21.33 17.89 -27.32
C VAL A 318 -22.59 18.41 -28.00
N ASP A 319 -22.64 18.28 -29.33
CA ASP A 319 -23.84 18.63 -30.10
C ASP A 319 -24.95 17.58 -29.89
N VAL A 320 -26.04 18.02 -29.30
CA VAL A 320 -27.25 17.20 -29.08
C VAL A 320 -28.47 17.75 -29.82
N THR A 321 -28.24 18.60 -30.83
CA THR A 321 -29.32 19.27 -31.58
C THR A 321 -30.27 18.28 -32.21
N LYS A 322 -29.78 17.15 -32.71
CA LYS A 322 -30.59 16.10 -33.35
C LYS A 322 -31.35 15.21 -32.38
N LEU A 323 -31.04 15.25 -31.09
CA LEU A 323 -31.71 14.42 -30.10
C LEU A 323 -33.05 15.04 -29.70
N ALA A 324 -34.15 14.33 -29.99
CA ALA A 324 -35.49 14.79 -29.65
C ALA A 324 -35.70 14.91 -28.13
N PHE A 325 -35.22 13.92 -27.41
CA PHE A 325 -35.36 13.83 -25.94
C PHE A 325 -33.99 13.66 -25.32
N VAL A 326 -33.46 14.72 -24.75
CA VAL A 326 -32.18 14.74 -24.00
C VAL A 326 -32.36 15.58 -22.75
N GLN A 327 -31.88 15.08 -21.61
CA GLN A 327 -32.01 15.74 -20.31
C GLN A 327 -30.74 15.69 -19.49
N ILE A 328 -30.64 16.57 -18.51
CA ILE A 328 -29.56 16.54 -17.51
C ILE A 328 -29.63 15.21 -16.77
N GLY A 329 -28.46 14.59 -16.51
CA GLY A 329 -28.35 13.27 -15.90
C GLY A 329 -28.32 12.11 -16.90
N ASP A 330 -28.66 12.32 -18.19
CA ASP A 330 -28.54 11.27 -19.21
C ASP A 330 -27.11 10.72 -19.26
N GLU A 331 -26.98 9.41 -19.42
CA GLU A 331 -25.72 8.71 -19.57
C GLU A 331 -25.08 9.04 -20.92
N VAL A 332 -23.76 9.22 -20.90
CA VAL A 332 -22.93 9.48 -22.09
C VAL A 332 -21.80 8.47 -22.12
N THR A 333 -21.70 7.70 -23.18
CA THR A 333 -20.60 6.76 -23.40
C THR A 333 -19.51 7.41 -24.27
N LEU A 334 -18.30 7.49 -23.71
CA LEU A 334 -17.13 8.08 -24.37
C LEU A 334 -16.23 7.01 -25.00
N LEU A 335 -16.25 5.79 -24.47
CA LEU A 335 -15.52 4.61 -24.93
C LEU A 335 -16.34 3.37 -24.57
N GLY A 336 -16.27 2.33 -25.38
CA GLY A 336 -16.89 1.04 -25.12
C GLY A 336 -18.29 0.92 -25.69
N ILE A 337 -19.15 0.16 -25.00
CA ILE A 337 -20.47 -0.28 -25.49
C ILE A 337 -21.57 0.58 -24.86
N SER A 338 -22.52 1.01 -25.68
CA SER A 338 -23.79 1.60 -25.29
C SER A 338 -24.90 0.96 -26.11
N GLU A 339 -25.69 0.09 -25.51
CA GLU A 339 -26.74 -0.68 -26.18
C GLU A 339 -26.25 -1.34 -27.50
N ASN A 340 -26.63 -0.79 -28.66
CA ASN A 340 -26.31 -1.32 -29.99
C ASN A 340 -25.09 -0.65 -30.64
N ASN A 341 -24.57 0.45 -30.06
CA ASN A 341 -23.46 1.20 -30.60
C ASN A 341 -22.16 0.99 -29.81
N ILE A 342 -21.04 1.04 -30.49
CA ILE A 342 -19.70 0.82 -29.91
C ILE A 342 -18.77 1.94 -30.32
N LEU A 343 -18.01 2.48 -29.36
CA LEU A 343 -16.85 3.33 -29.58
C LEU A 343 -15.60 2.56 -29.15
N ARG A 344 -14.88 2.00 -30.10
CA ARG A 344 -13.70 1.17 -29.83
C ARG A 344 -12.45 2.04 -29.63
N ALA A 345 -11.57 1.64 -28.70
CA ALA A 345 -10.33 2.35 -28.46
C ALA A 345 -9.42 2.39 -29.70
N ASP A 346 -9.38 1.31 -30.49
CA ASP A 346 -8.60 1.25 -31.74
C ASP A 346 -9.14 2.25 -32.78
N GLU A 347 -10.45 2.44 -32.88
CA GLU A 347 -11.09 3.43 -33.78
C GLU A 347 -10.90 4.86 -33.29
N ILE A 348 -10.98 5.09 -31.98
CA ILE A 348 -10.73 6.41 -31.40
C ILE A 348 -9.27 6.82 -31.61
N ALA A 349 -8.32 5.90 -31.42
CA ALA A 349 -6.89 6.16 -31.61
C ALA A 349 -6.57 6.66 -33.02
N THR A 350 -7.20 6.11 -34.05
CA THR A 350 -6.97 6.54 -35.45
C THR A 350 -7.38 7.98 -35.73
N GLN A 351 -8.30 8.58 -34.94
CA GLN A 351 -8.77 9.95 -35.16
C GLN A 351 -7.70 11.01 -34.89
N TYR A 352 -6.65 10.67 -34.14
CA TYR A 352 -5.57 11.59 -33.78
C TYR A 352 -4.17 10.99 -33.91
N ASP A 353 -4.02 9.88 -34.64
CA ASP A 353 -2.76 9.13 -34.79
C ASP A 353 -2.16 8.68 -33.44
N GLY A 354 -3.02 8.24 -32.56
CA GLY A 354 -2.68 7.82 -31.19
C GLY A 354 -2.61 6.31 -31.01
N SER A 355 -2.47 5.90 -29.76
CA SER A 355 -2.37 4.50 -29.37
C SER A 355 -3.59 4.05 -28.56
N SER A 356 -4.20 2.93 -28.93
CA SER A 356 -5.26 2.29 -28.13
C SER A 356 -4.77 1.88 -26.73
N TYR A 357 -3.50 1.52 -26.58
CA TYR A 357 -2.86 1.23 -25.28
C TYR A 357 -2.87 2.46 -24.37
N GLU A 358 -2.52 3.62 -24.93
CA GLU A 358 -2.49 4.89 -24.20
C GLU A 358 -3.91 5.28 -23.74
N ILE A 359 -4.91 5.14 -24.61
CA ILE A 359 -6.31 5.42 -24.27
C ILE A 359 -6.72 4.60 -23.06
N LEU A 360 -6.53 3.27 -23.11
CA LEU A 360 -6.96 2.36 -22.05
C LEU A 360 -6.25 2.62 -20.70
N CYS A 361 -4.95 2.92 -20.73
CA CYS A 361 -4.17 3.19 -19.52
C CYS A 361 -4.50 4.57 -18.91
N ASN A 362 -5.07 5.50 -19.66
CA ASN A 362 -5.34 6.87 -19.21
C ASN A 362 -6.79 7.10 -18.81
N VAL A 363 -7.76 6.53 -19.54
CA VAL A 363 -9.19 6.76 -19.25
C VAL A 363 -9.55 6.26 -17.85
N GLY A 364 -10.38 7.03 -17.16
CA GLY A 364 -10.89 6.66 -15.85
C GLY A 364 -9.95 6.95 -14.68
N ARG A 365 -8.87 7.70 -14.85
CA ARG A 365 -7.90 8.02 -13.77
C ARG A 365 -8.52 8.62 -12.51
N ARG A 366 -9.56 9.47 -12.67
CA ARG A 366 -10.35 10.05 -11.56
C ARG A 366 -11.73 9.42 -11.41
N ALA A 367 -12.09 8.51 -12.31
CA ALA A 367 -13.41 7.90 -12.36
C ALA A 367 -13.51 6.68 -11.44
N HIS A 368 -14.71 6.38 -11.00
CA HIS A 368 -14.98 5.14 -10.28
C HIS A 368 -14.87 3.95 -11.24
N ARG A 369 -14.20 2.88 -10.81
CA ARG A 369 -14.18 1.63 -11.56
C ARG A 369 -15.24 0.69 -11.03
N VAL A 370 -16.06 0.17 -11.94
CA VAL A 370 -17.19 -0.72 -11.66
C VAL A 370 -16.97 -2.02 -12.44
N PHE A 371 -17.03 -3.16 -11.77
CA PHE A 371 -16.96 -4.46 -12.44
C PHE A 371 -18.36 -5.02 -12.64
N ILE A 372 -18.62 -5.55 -13.85
CA ILE A 372 -19.91 -6.14 -14.24
C ILE A 372 -19.71 -7.60 -14.55
N LYS A 373 -20.53 -8.47 -13.96
CA LYS A 373 -20.59 -9.89 -14.26
C LYS A 373 -22.04 -10.37 -14.15
N ASN A 374 -22.47 -11.23 -15.08
CA ASN A 374 -23.85 -11.71 -15.18
C ASN A 374 -24.88 -10.55 -15.25
N LYS A 375 -24.50 -9.43 -15.90
CA LYS A 375 -25.28 -8.18 -15.99
C LYS A 375 -25.50 -7.48 -14.65
N GLU A 376 -24.83 -7.89 -13.60
CA GLU A 376 -24.88 -7.28 -12.28
C GLU A 376 -23.56 -6.61 -11.93
N GLN A 377 -23.64 -5.50 -11.20
CA GLN A 377 -22.46 -4.86 -10.65
C GLN A 377 -21.90 -5.71 -9.52
N ILE A 378 -20.63 -6.09 -9.62
CA ILE A 378 -19.91 -6.72 -8.52
C ILE A 378 -19.42 -5.60 -7.61
N THR A 379 -19.79 -5.66 -6.34
CA THR A 379 -19.22 -4.79 -5.33
C THR A 379 -17.80 -5.27 -5.04
N THR A 380 -16.82 -4.62 -5.65
CA THR A 380 -15.43 -4.70 -5.19
C THR A 380 -15.28 -3.65 -4.11
N GLU A 381 -14.88 -4.04 -2.91
CA GLU A 381 -14.49 -3.04 -1.93
C GLU A 381 -13.36 -2.20 -2.54
N PRO A 382 -13.49 -0.86 -2.60
CA PRO A 382 -12.40 -0.01 -3.03
C PRO A 382 -11.19 -0.30 -2.13
N ILE A 383 -10.01 -0.40 -2.72
CA ILE A 383 -8.74 -0.58 -1.98
C ILE A 383 -8.61 0.46 -0.84
N SER A 384 -9.19 1.66 -1.03
CA SER A 384 -9.25 2.74 -0.02
C SER A 384 -10.15 2.44 1.20
N ARG A 385 -11.01 1.39 1.15
CA ARG A 385 -11.90 0.99 2.26
C ARG A 385 -11.54 -0.35 2.88
N ARG A 386 -10.60 -1.12 2.32
CA ARG A 386 -10.02 -2.22 3.07
C ARG A 386 -9.29 -1.60 4.24
N ASN A 387 -9.75 -1.84 5.45
CA ASN A 387 -8.95 -1.62 6.62
C ASN A 387 -7.60 -2.29 6.34
N PHE A 388 -6.55 -1.49 6.21
CA PHE A 388 -5.18 -1.97 6.15
C PHE A 388 -4.96 -2.79 7.43
N LEU A 389 -5.20 -4.08 7.35
CA LEU A 389 -4.83 -4.97 8.42
C LEU A 389 -3.31 -5.07 8.35
N ALA A 390 -2.64 -4.68 9.42
CA ALA A 390 -1.18 -4.77 9.54
C ALA A 390 -0.61 -6.17 9.23
N GLN A 391 -1.50 -7.18 9.19
CA GLN A 391 -1.22 -8.57 8.82
C GLN A 391 -0.89 -8.77 7.32
N ASP A 392 -1.29 -7.83 6.46
CA ASP A 392 -1.15 -7.94 5.00
C ASP A 392 0.20 -7.42 4.48
N PHE A 393 1.01 -6.84 5.37
CA PHE A 393 2.28 -6.22 5.01
C PHE A 393 3.43 -6.77 5.86
N SER A 394 4.57 -7.06 5.24
CA SER A 394 5.81 -7.24 5.99
C SER A 394 6.17 -5.92 6.70
N ASP A 395 6.74 -6.01 7.89
CA ASP A 395 7.18 -4.83 8.68
C ASP A 395 8.04 -3.89 7.84
N THR A 396 8.91 -4.43 6.99
CA THR A 396 9.79 -3.67 6.10
C THR A 396 9.01 -2.81 5.10
N LYS A 397 7.93 -3.35 4.53
CA LYS A 397 7.10 -2.63 3.55
C LYS A 397 6.22 -1.59 4.23
N LEU A 398 5.63 -1.92 5.35
CA LEU A 398 4.85 -0.98 6.16
C LEU A 398 5.73 0.21 6.57
N ASN A 399 6.95 -0.04 7.02
CA ASN A 399 7.91 1.00 7.38
C ASN A 399 8.28 1.90 6.19
N LYS A 400 8.49 1.33 4.99
CA LYS A 400 8.73 2.12 3.76
C LYS A 400 7.54 3.01 3.41
N ILE A 401 6.31 2.50 3.50
CA ILE A 401 5.07 3.28 3.23
C ILE A 401 4.93 4.42 4.24
N ILE A 402 5.14 4.16 5.52
CA ILE A 402 5.07 5.17 6.57
C ILE A 402 6.13 6.25 6.35
N ARG A 403 7.39 5.88 6.07
CA ARG A 403 8.48 6.83 5.75
C ARG A 403 8.14 7.69 4.54
N ALA A 404 7.70 7.08 3.43
CA ALA A 404 7.31 7.81 2.23
C ALA A 404 6.16 8.79 2.50
N SER A 405 5.15 8.38 3.27
CA SER A 405 4.04 9.25 3.68
C SER A 405 4.50 10.42 4.56
N LEU A 406 5.42 10.18 5.50
CA LEU A 406 5.99 11.22 6.33
C LEU A 406 6.85 12.20 5.51
N THR A 407 7.69 11.69 4.62
CA THR A 407 8.49 12.48 3.68
C THR A 407 7.60 13.39 2.82
N GLN A 408 6.52 12.84 2.27
CA GLN A 408 5.57 13.61 1.45
C GLN A 408 4.86 14.71 2.27
N ARG A 409 4.43 14.41 3.49
CA ARG A 409 3.72 15.38 4.35
C ARG A 409 4.62 16.49 4.88
N THR A 410 5.88 16.18 5.15
CA THR A 410 6.87 17.16 5.65
C THR A 410 7.61 17.87 4.51
N ASN A 411 7.44 17.42 3.28
CA ASN A 411 8.21 17.83 2.10
C ASN A 411 9.74 17.78 2.32
N SER A 412 10.18 16.84 3.18
CA SER A 412 11.60 16.64 3.55
C SER A 412 11.85 15.18 3.92
N GLU A 413 12.77 14.54 3.22
CA GLU A 413 13.17 13.17 3.50
C GLU A 413 13.87 13.06 4.87
N GLU A 414 14.67 14.05 5.23
CA GLU A 414 15.39 14.11 6.51
C GLU A 414 14.40 14.18 7.68
N ILE A 415 13.41 15.07 7.61
CA ILE A 415 12.37 15.21 8.64
C ILE A 415 11.48 13.96 8.68
N GLY A 416 11.09 13.41 7.54
CA GLY A 416 10.31 12.18 7.47
C GLY A 416 11.02 10.99 8.12
N ASN A 417 12.31 10.83 7.84
CA ASN A 417 13.15 9.79 8.45
C ASN A 417 13.38 10.01 9.95
N MET A 418 13.58 11.25 10.39
CA MET A 418 13.70 11.60 11.80
C MET A 418 12.42 11.25 12.58
N ILE A 419 11.24 11.66 12.08
CA ILE A 419 9.95 11.33 12.70
C ILE A 419 9.75 9.81 12.77
N PHE A 420 10.10 9.10 11.72
CA PHE A 420 10.00 7.64 11.71
C PHE A 420 10.94 6.98 12.72
N ASN A 421 12.22 7.30 12.68
CA ASN A 421 13.25 6.63 13.48
C ASN A 421 13.15 7.01 14.96
N GLU A 422 12.94 8.29 15.28
CA GLU A 422 12.98 8.79 16.65
C GLU A 422 11.64 8.68 17.39
N LEU A 423 10.52 8.71 16.66
CA LEU A 423 9.19 8.65 17.29
C LEU A 423 8.50 7.30 17.03
N LEU A 424 8.36 6.89 15.78
CA LEU A 424 7.55 5.71 15.46
C LEU A 424 8.28 4.40 15.76
N GLU A 425 9.58 4.29 15.52
CA GLU A 425 10.32 3.07 15.90
C GLU A 425 10.30 2.85 17.40
N HIS A 426 10.39 3.90 18.21
CA HIS A 426 10.27 3.79 19.67
C HIS A 426 8.88 3.36 20.14
N ILE A 427 7.82 3.81 19.46
CA ILE A 427 6.44 3.41 19.75
C ILE A 427 6.18 1.97 19.26
N LEU A 428 6.74 1.60 18.10
CA LEU A 428 6.52 0.32 17.45
C LEU A 428 7.50 -0.78 17.87
N ALA A 429 8.64 -0.43 18.48
CA ALA A 429 9.65 -1.40 18.94
C ALA A 429 9.10 -2.53 19.83
N PRO A 430 8.12 -2.29 20.72
CA PRO A 430 7.48 -3.36 21.51
C PRO A 430 6.68 -4.37 20.69
N ILE A 431 6.30 -4.03 19.44
CA ILE A 431 5.49 -4.89 18.56
C ILE A 431 6.34 -5.96 17.85
N LYS A 432 7.66 -5.82 17.82
CA LYS A 432 8.61 -6.80 17.21
C LYS A 432 8.67 -8.15 17.96
N SER A 433 8.07 -8.25 19.15
CA SER A 433 7.82 -9.55 19.81
C SER A 433 6.50 -10.13 19.31
N ASP A 434 6.35 -11.45 19.27
CA ASP A 434 5.17 -12.23 18.82
C ASP A 434 3.80 -11.83 19.44
N LYS A 435 3.73 -10.68 20.11
CA LYS A 435 2.54 -10.16 20.79
C LYS A 435 1.77 -9.22 19.85
N LYS A 436 0.61 -9.67 19.41
CA LYS A 436 -0.29 -8.98 18.47
C LYS A 436 -0.95 -7.70 19.01
N ILE A 437 -0.69 -7.26 20.25
CA ILE A 437 -1.39 -6.14 20.88
C ILE A 437 -0.37 -5.16 21.46
N LEU A 438 -0.43 -3.90 21.04
CA LEU A 438 0.36 -2.82 21.63
C LEU A 438 -0.18 -2.49 23.03
N PRO A 439 0.59 -2.72 24.10
CA PRO A 439 0.14 -2.36 25.43
C PRO A 439 0.12 -0.84 25.61
N TYR A 440 -0.96 -0.31 26.13
CA TYR A 440 -1.07 1.08 26.50
C TYR A 440 -1.89 1.24 27.78
N ARG A 441 -1.68 2.36 28.48
CA ARG A 441 -2.39 2.68 29.72
C ARG A 441 -3.61 3.52 29.43
N LYS A 442 -4.72 3.26 30.15
CA LYS A 442 -5.95 4.05 30.12
C LYS A 442 -6.27 4.57 31.50
N ASN A 443 -6.92 5.74 31.55
CA ASN A 443 -7.41 6.34 32.81
C ASN A 443 -6.30 6.40 33.87
N PHE A 444 -5.14 6.90 33.46
CA PHE A 444 -3.96 6.99 34.31
C PHE A 444 -4.15 8.04 35.39
N GLN A 445 -4.19 7.59 36.65
CA GLN A 445 -4.31 8.41 37.83
C GLN A 445 -3.08 8.25 38.70
N HIS A 446 -2.38 9.35 39.00
CA HIS A 446 -1.20 9.32 39.82
C HIS A 446 -1.25 10.47 40.86
N LYS A 447 -1.57 10.12 42.12
CA LYS A 447 -1.54 11.06 43.24
C LYS A 447 -0.24 10.90 44.02
N ILE A 448 0.50 11.98 44.19
CA ILE A 448 1.73 12.04 44.97
C ILE A 448 1.56 13.06 46.08
N VAL A 449 1.77 12.64 47.32
CA VAL A 449 1.68 13.46 48.51
C VAL A 449 3.04 13.56 49.18
N PHE A 450 3.55 14.77 49.35
CA PHE A 450 4.77 15.02 50.12
C PHE A 450 4.39 15.40 51.55
N LYS A 451 5.14 14.80 52.49
CA LYS A 451 5.09 15.16 53.93
C LYS A 451 6.49 15.38 54.48
N ASP A 452 6.67 16.29 55.39
CA ASP A 452 7.96 16.42 56.08
C ASP A 452 8.26 15.17 56.87
N SER A 453 9.47 14.60 56.69
CA SER A 453 9.86 13.38 57.42
C SER A 453 10.38 13.74 58.80
N SER A 454 9.76 13.14 59.84
CA SER A 454 10.23 13.24 61.24
C SER A 454 11.52 12.47 61.50
N PHE A 455 11.80 11.41 60.71
CA PHE A 455 12.96 10.53 60.88
C PHE A 455 14.18 10.98 60.10
N LYS A 456 13.97 11.65 58.92
CA LYS A 456 15.03 12.17 58.03
C LYS A 456 14.71 13.60 57.65
N PRO A 457 15.21 14.62 58.43
CA PRO A 457 14.84 16.01 58.24
C PRO A 457 15.10 16.60 56.83
N ASP A 458 16.13 16.09 56.15
CA ASP A 458 16.53 16.53 54.80
C ASP A 458 15.70 15.89 53.67
N TYR A 459 14.70 15.07 54.04
CA TYR A 459 13.86 14.36 53.06
C TYR A 459 12.37 14.62 53.30
N PHE A 460 11.61 14.63 52.23
CA PHE A 460 10.17 14.42 52.26
C PHE A 460 9.86 12.91 52.32
N LEU A 461 8.76 12.55 52.93
CA LEU A 461 8.11 11.27 52.74
C LEU A 461 7.16 11.38 51.57
N ALA A 462 7.50 10.75 50.43
CA ALA A 462 6.70 10.73 49.22
C ALA A 462 5.76 9.54 49.23
N ILE A 463 4.46 9.78 49.35
CA ILE A 463 3.40 8.77 49.27
C ILE A 463 2.82 8.80 47.85
N SER A 464 2.99 7.76 47.06
CA SER A 464 2.54 7.65 45.68
C SER A 464 1.40 6.64 45.57
N LYS A 465 0.30 7.04 44.93
CA LYS A 465 -0.85 6.20 44.62
C LYS A 465 -1.07 6.23 43.11
N LEU A 466 -0.81 5.11 42.43
CA LEU A 466 -0.92 4.97 40.98
C LEU A 466 -2.02 3.98 40.63
N LYS A 467 -2.94 4.40 39.74
CA LYS A 467 -3.99 3.55 39.20
C LYS A 467 -4.10 3.75 37.68
N TYR A 468 -4.29 2.67 36.91
CA TYR A 468 -4.56 2.73 35.47
C TYR A 468 -5.14 1.40 34.99
N LYS A 469 -5.74 1.38 33.80
CA LYS A 469 -6.16 0.18 33.09
C LYS A 469 -5.16 -0.16 32.01
N LYS A 470 -4.89 -1.46 31.81
CA LYS A 470 -3.97 -1.97 30.77
C LYS A 470 -4.32 -3.42 30.45
N ILE A 471 -4.05 -3.86 29.21
CA ILE A 471 -4.13 -5.28 28.86
C ILE A 471 -2.95 -6.02 29.49
N LEU A 472 -3.24 -7.04 30.27
CA LEU A 472 -2.22 -7.85 30.93
C LEU A 472 -1.53 -8.79 29.92
N THR A 473 -0.24 -8.57 29.69
CA THR A 473 0.54 -9.34 28.69
C THR A 473 1.46 -10.38 29.32
N ASN A 474 1.72 -10.30 30.64
CA ASN A 474 2.60 -11.20 31.38
C ASN A 474 1.91 -11.66 32.66
N ASP A 475 2.23 -12.84 33.11
CA ASP A 475 1.75 -13.40 34.40
C ASP A 475 2.51 -12.87 35.63
N SER A 476 3.43 -11.94 35.40
CA SER A 476 4.19 -11.25 36.44
C SER A 476 4.73 -9.94 35.92
N PHE A 477 4.99 -8.97 36.80
CA PHE A 477 5.65 -7.73 36.43
C PHE A 477 6.63 -7.26 37.50
N LYS A 478 7.41 -6.21 37.21
CA LYS A 478 8.41 -5.66 38.12
C LYS A 478 8.14 -4.19 38.45
N ILE A 479 8.52 -3.84 39.67
CA ILE A 479 8.74 -2.50 40.14
C ILE A 479 10.23 -2.31 40.30
N VAL A 480 10.80 -1.22 39.73
CA VAL A 480 12.26 -0.99 39.75
C VAL A 480 12.57 0.35 40.38
N CYS A 481 13.51 0.33 41.31
CA CYS A 481 14.09 1.53 41.89
C CYS A 481 15.59 1.57 41.62
N ALA A 482 16.11 2.74 41.24
CA ALA A 482 17.56 2.90 40.95
C ALA A 482 18.12 4.21 41.52
N LYS A 483 19.43 4.21 41.83
CA LYS A 483 20.15 5.40 42.36
C LYS A 483 20.63 6.36 41.27
N SER A 484 20.47 6.04 39.99
CA SER A 484 20.81 6.93 38.88
C SER A 484 19.81 6.81 37.73
N LEU A 485 19.57 7.92 37.05
CA LEU A 485 18.68 7.97 35.89
C LEU A 485 19.20 7.05 34.78
N LYS A 486 20.48 7.07 34.46
CA LYS A 486 21.10 6.18 33.46
C LYS A 486 20.82 4.71 33.72
N LYS A 487 20.78 4.30 34.99
CA LYS A 487 20.44 2.91 35.34
C LYS A 487 18.95 2.66 35.21
N LEU A 488 18.10 3.62 35.54
CA LEU A 488 16.65 3.52 35.41
C LEU A 488 16.22 3.46 33.92
N GLU A 489 16.90 4.24 33.06
CA GLU A 489 16.67 4.24 31.60
C GLU A 489 16.86 2.86 30.98
N SER A 490 17.80 2.04 31.48
CA SER A 490 17.99 0.67 30.97
C SER A 490 16.76 -0.24 31.15
N TYR A 491 15.78 0.20 31.92
CA TYR A 491 14.50 -0.50 32.14
C TYR A 491 13.34 0.12 31.36
N PHE A 492 13.52 1.21 30.62
CA PHE A 492 12.42 1.92 29.93
C PHE A 492 11.79 1.07 28.83
N GLN A 493 12.59 0.26 28.16
CA GLN A 493 12.11 -0.59 27.05
C GLN A 493 11.61 -1.98 27.50
N LEU A 494 11.67 -2.30 28.79
CA LEU A 494 11.23 -3.60 29.29
C LEU A 494 9.72 -3.59 29.54
N SER A 495 9.00 -4.43 28.81
CA SER A 495 7.53 -4.55 28.87
C SER A 495 7.01 -5.18 30.15
N ASP A 496 7.87 -5.76 30.99
CA ASP A 496 7.53 -6.37 32.28
C ASP A 496 7.77 -5.43 33.47
N VAL A 497 8.13 -4.15 33.22
CA VAL A 497 8.35 -3.16 34.30
C VAL A 497 7.22 -2.13 34.31
N GLU A 498 6.36 -2.19 35.34
CA GLU A 498 5.16 -1.34 35.43
C GLU A 498 5.36 -0.05 36.24
N TYR A 499 6.34 0.00 37.17
CA TYR A 499 6.63 1.18 37.97
C TYR A 499 8.13 1.40 38.10
N ARG A 500 8.56 2.66 38.04
CA ARG A 500 9.97 3.07 38.09
C ARG A 500 10.13 4.25 39.02
N TRP A 501 11.10 4.19 39.93
CA TRP A 501 11.35 5.24 40.90
C TRP A 501 12.84 5.54 41.08
N LEU A 502 13.19 6.83 41.06
CA LEU A 502 14.57 7.27 41.29
C LEU A 502 14.77 7.48 42.79
N ILE A 503 15.68 6.71 43.41
CA ILE A 503 16.08 6.83 44.81
C ILE A 503 17.34 7.70 44.87
N ASP A 504 17.44 8.53 45.91
CA ASP A 504 18.65 9.33 46.14
C ASP A 504 19.89 8.44 46.39
N LYS A 505 21.04 8.87 45.83
CA LYS A 505 22.29 8.12 45.92
C LYS A 505 22.79 7.93 47.35
N ASP A 506 22.48 8.86 48.24
CA ASP A 506 22.96 8.91 49.62
C ASP A 506 22.06 8.13 50.59
N ILE A 507 20.98 7.54 50.12
CA ILE A 507 20.11 6.64 50.93
C ILE A 507 20.44 5.18 50.61
N GLU A 508 20.51 4.34 51.64
CA GLU A 508 20.57 2.88 51.47
C GLU A 508 19.28 2.40 50.81
N LEU A 509 19.40 1.42 49.88
CA LEU A 509 18.24 0.90 49.13
C LEU A 509 17.25 0.19 50.07
N GLU A 510 17.77 -0.49 51.05
CA GLU A 510 16.96 -1.13 52.07
C GLU A 510 16.27 -0.07 52.95
N GLY A 511 14.96 -0.10 52.99
CA GLY A 511 14.14 0.93 53.68
C GLY A 511 13.94 2.26 52.96
N ALA A 512 14.59 2.48 51.80
CA ALA A 512 14.40 3.71 51.01
C ALA A 512 13.04 3.76 50.27
N PHE A 513 12.46 2.61 50.00
CA PHE A 513 11.22 2.43 49.24
C PHE A 513 10.42 1.24 49.81
N ARG A 514 9.14 1.45 49.98
CA ARG A 514 8.20 0.45 50.49
C ARG A 514 6.98 0.37 49.60
N ILE A 515 6.51 -0.85 49.33
CA ILE A 515 5.21 -1.07 48.71
C ILE A 515 4.15 -1.11 49.84
N ASP A 516 3.17 -0.23 49.76
CA ASP A 516 2.04 -0.18 50.67
C ASP A 516 0.88 -1.07 50.16
N LYS A 517 0.68 -1.06 48.81
CA LYS A 517 -0.30 -1.90 48.13
C LYS A 517 0.15 -2.18 46.69
N VAL A 518 0.04 -3.40 46.24
CA VAL A 518 0.13 -3.76 44.82
C VAL A 518 -0.97 -4.76 44.51
N ALA A 519 -1.81 -4.44 43.50
CA ALA A 519 -2.97 -5.28 43.16
C ALA A 519 -3.33 -5.18 41.69
N ILE A 520 -3.95 -6.22 41.15
CA ILE A 520 -4.62 -6.27 39.84
C ILE A 520 -6.08 -6.69 40.08
N ASN A 521 -7.06 -5.91 39.59
CA ASN A 521 -8.50 -6.13 39.81
C ASN A 521 -8.81 -6.40 41.29
N ASP A 522 -8.19 -5.61 42.20
CA ASP A 522 -8.25 -5.78 43.67
C ASP A 522 -7.65 -7.07 44.25
N ILE A 523 -7.10 -7.97 43.42
CA ILE A 523 -6.33 -9.12 43.88
C ILE A 523 -4.96 -8.64 44.33
N ALA A 524 -4.67 -8.76 45.63
CA ALA A 524 -3.37 -8.39 46.19
C ALA A 524 -2.28 -9.32 45.68
N LEU A 525 -1.16 -8.77 45.23
CA LEU A 525 -0.06 -9.56 44.69
C LEU A 525 1.01 -9.83 45.72
N HIS A 526 1.63 -10.99 45.64
CA HIS A 526 2.86 -11.31 46.36
C HIS A 526 4.04 -10.65 45.63
N TYR A 527 5.04 -10.20 46.42
CA TYR A 527 6.24 -9.63 45.84
C TYR A 527 7.52 -10.08 46.53
N GLU A 528 8.57 -10.24 45.74
CA GLU A 528 9.92 -10.56 46.18
C GLU A 528 10.87 -9.46 45.77
N THR A 529 11.73 -9.02 46.68
CA THR A 529 12.69 -7.96 46.46
C THR A 529 14.09 -8.49 46.26
N LYS A 530 14.77 -8.06 45.18
CA LYS A 530 16.18 -8.36 44.91
C LYS A 530 16.98 -7.06 44.89
N TYR A 531 17.97 -6.96 45.77
CA TYR A 531 18.88 -5.82 45.83
C TYR A 531 20.11 -6.11 44.97
N LYS A 532 20.52 -5.11 44.19
CA LYS A 532 21.77 -5.05 43.43
C LYS A 532 22.49 -3.76 43.81
N ASN A 533 23.79 -3.66 43.64
CA ASN A 533 24.64 -2.54 44.15
C ASN A 533 24.05 -1.12 43.92
N SER A 534 23.32 -0.87 42.84
CA SER A 534 22.79 0.45 42.49
C SER A 534 21.28 0.47 42.17
N ASN A 535 20.60 -0.69 42.28
CA ASN A 535 19.16 -0.79 42.01
C ASN A 535 18.50 -1.88 42.83
N MET A 536 17.18 -1.79 42.95
CA MET A 536 16.30 -2.75 43.58
C MET A 536 15.23 -3.16 42.57
N GLU A 537 15.06 -4.46 42.38
CA GLU A 537 14.02 -5.06 41.55
C GLU A 537 13.02 -5.80 42.43
N ILE A 538 11.74 -5.46 42.31
CA ILE A 538 10.65 -6.07 43.04
C ILE A 538 9.77 -6.80 42.02
N LYS A 539 9.74 -8.14 42.09
CA LYS A 539 8.91 -8.98 41.23
C LYS A 539 7.56 -9.23 41.88
N CYS A 540 6.47 -8.86 41.23
CA CYS A 540 5.10 -9.04 41.65
C CYS A 540 4.46 -10.22 40.92
N THR A 541 3.83 -11.15 41.67
CA THR A 541 3.27 -12.41 41.14
C THR A 541 1.97 -12.79 41.84
N HIS A 542 1.09 -13.51 41.15
CA HIS A 542 -0.06 -14.22 41.73
C HIS A 542 -0.48 -15.33 40.77
N GLN A 543 -0.97 -16.47 41.31
CA GLN A 543 -1.35 -17.62 40.48
C GLN A 543 -2.50 -17.31 39.49
N ASP A 544 -3.42 -16.45 39.89
CA ASP A 544 -4.60 -16.08 39.06
C ASP A 544 -4.28 -15.16 37.91
N LEU A 545 -3.09 -14.53 37.84
CA LEU A 545 -2.71 -13.66 36.73
C LEU A 545 -2.68 -14.38 35.38
N LYS A 546 -2.41 -15.69 35.38
CA LYS A 546 -2.45 -16.49 34.15
C LYS A 546 -3.83 -16.52 33.52
N ASN A 547 -4.89 -16.46 34.32
CA ASN A 547 -6.28 -16.47 33.85
C ASN A 547 -6.72 -15.08 33.29
N LEU A 548 -5.97 -14.02 33.63
CA LEU A 548 -6.25 -12.64 33.21
C LEU A 548 -5.40 -12.21 32.01
N LEU A 549 -4.57 -13.06 31.45
CA LEU A 549 -3.74 -12.75 30.28
C LEU A 549 -4.61 -12.36 29.08
N ASN A 550 -4.19 -11.29 28.38
CA ASN A 550 -4.87 -10.67 27.25
C ASN A 550 -6.23 -10.03 27.57
N GLN A 551 -6.55 -9.83 28.87
CA GLN A 551 -7.72 -9.08 29.31
C GLN A 551 -7.31 -7.70 29.81
N GLU A 552 -8.21 -6.71 29.69
CA GLU A 552 -8.02 -5.38 30.29
C GLU A 552 -8.26 -5.49 31.81
N VAL A 553 -7.28 -5.04 32.60
CA VAL A 553 -7.28 -5.14 34.06
C VAL A 553 -6.94 -3.79 34.69
N ASP A 554 -7.38 -3.61 35.94
CA ASP A 554 -7.08 -2.45 36.77
C ASP A 554 -5.79 -2.68 37.57
N PHE A 555 -4.76 -1.86 37.35
CA PHE A 555 -3.54 -1.83 38.16
C PHE A 555 -3.67 -0.83 39.31
N THR A 556 -3.24 -1.26 40.50
CA THR A 556 -3.08 -0.39 41.68
C THR A 556 -1.69 -0.59 42.26
N ILE A 557 -0.90 0.49 42.39
CA ILE A 557 0.45 0.47 42.95
C ILE A 557 0.58 1.66 43.93
N ASP A 558 0.54 1.39 45.21
CA ASP A 558 0.73 2.39 46.25
C ASP A 558 2.10 2.15 46.93
N THR A 559 2.88 3.23 47.06
CA THR A 559 4.27 3.16 47.55
C THR A 559 4.58 4.33 48.49
N THR A 560 5.54 4.11 49.36
CA THR A 560 6.12 5.17 50.19
C THR A 560 7.65 5.16 50.03
N SER A 561 8.24 6.33 49.81
CA SER A 561 9.69 6.50 49.62
C SER A 561 10.20 7.80 50.23
N TYR A 562 11.51 7.94 50.42
CA TYR A 562 12.17 9.17 50.79
C TYR A 562 12.57 9.96 49.55
N TYR A 563 12.22 11.26 49.52
CA TYR A 563 12.55 12.19 48.43
C TYR A 563 13.36 13.39 48.97
N PRO A 564 14.55 13.71 48.40
CA PRO A 564 15.44 14.71 48.98
C PRO A 564 14.90 16.12 48.76
N LYS A 565 14.92 16.94 49.84
CA LYS A 565 14.41 18.34 49.82
C LYS A 565 15.23 19.26 48.91
N ASN A 566 16.52 18.96 48.70
CA ASN A 566 17.44 19.75 47.90
C ASN A 566 17.28 19.56 46.36
N LYS A 567 16.42 18.68 45.93
CA LYS A 567 16.16 18.49 44.47
C LYS A 567 15.31 19.57 43.86
N HIS A 568 14.48 20.22 44.63
CA HIS A 568 13.57 21.32 44.21
C HIS A 568 12.70 21.01 42.99
N GLN A 569 12.59 19.74 42.57
CA GLN A 569 11.75 19.32 41.46
C GLN A 569 11.28 17.85 41.62
N LEU A 570 10.11 17.53 41.09
CA LEU A 570 9.59 16.18 40.95
C LEU A 570 9.21 15.95 39.48
N SER A 571 9.74 14.90 38.85
CA SER A 571 9.46 14.61 37.44
C SER A 571 8.68 13.30 37.30
N ILE A 572 7.63 13.32 36.52
CA ILE A 572 6.82 12.15 36.12
C ILE A 572 6.97 11.98 34.62
N TYR A 573 7.47 10.82 34.19
CA TYR A 573 7.65 10.49 32.77
C TYR A 573 6.68 9.39 32.33
N PHE A 574 6.07 9.60 31.17
CA PHE A 574 5.24 8.58 30.49
C PHE A 574 6.14 7.78 29.56
N VAL A 575 6.49 6.56 29.95
CA VAL A 575 7.36 5.66 29.17
C VAL A 575 6.59 4.78 28.19
N GLU A 576 5.26 4.75 28.33
CA GLU A 576 4.34 4.00 27.48
C GLU A 576 3.25 4.92 26.94
N LEU A 577 2.65 4.51 25.82
CA LEU A 577 1.48 5.17 25.28
C LEU A 577 0.37 5.21 26.35
N THR A 578 -0.19 6.38 26.64
CA THR A 578 -1.16 6.55 27.72
C THR A 578 -2.37 7.34 27.23
N LYS A 579 -3.59 6.90 27.55
CA LYS A 579 -4.84 7.53 27.19
C LYS A 579 -5.55 8.08 28.43
N GLY A 580 -5.70 9.41 28.49
CA GLY A 580 -6.29 10.11 29.64
C GLY A 580 -5.41 10.08 30.89
N ILE A 581 -4.98 11.25 31.36
CA ILE A 581 -4.20 11.37 32.60
C ILE A 581 -4.90 12.28 33.60
N ASP A 582 -4.70 11.96 34.88
CA ASP A 582 -5.05 12.76 36.04
C ASP A 582 -3.91 12.65 37.07
N VAL A 583 -3.04 13.65 37.11
CA VAL A 583 -1.84 13.66 37.95
C VAL A 583 -2.01 14.75 39.01
N GLU A 584 -1.99 14.35 40.26
CA GLU A 584 -2.14 15.23 41.41
C GLU A 584 -0.86 15.25 42.27
N PHE A 585 -0.29 16.42 42.51
CA PHE A 585 0.80 16.64 43.45
C PHE A 585 0.32 17.48 44.63
N GLU A 586 0.32 16.91 45.84
CA GLU A 586 -0.10 17.55 47.09
C GLU A 586 1.11 17.73 48.02
N PHE A 587 1.27 18.90 48.59
CA PHE A 587 2.38 19.29 49.46
C PHE A 587 1.91 20.07 50.73
N SER A 588 0.68 19.78 51.20
CA SER A 588 0.03 20.44 52.33
C SER A 588 0.85 20.36 53.63
N ASP A 589 1.47 19.18 53.88
CA ASP A 589 2.25 18.88 55.09
C ASP A 589 3.75 19.21 54.91
N THR A 590 4.08 20.24 54.15
CA THR A 590 5.47 20.65 53.88
C THR A 590 5.67 22.17 53.98
N LYS A 591 6.93 22.60 54.01
CA LYS A 591 7.33 24.01 53.91
C LYS A 591 7.37 24.55 52.48
N ILE A 592 6.99 23.80 51.48
CA ILE A 592 6.92 24.25 50.09
C ILE A 592 5.80 25.29 49.98
N ASN A 593 6.12 26.51 49.50
CA ASN A 593 5.16 27.61 49.43
C ASN A 593 4.58 27.79 48.03
N ASN A 594 5.36 27.55 47.00
CA ASN A 594 4.94 27.71 45.61
C ASN A 594 5.50 26.57 44.78
N VAL A 595 4.73 26.10 43.78
CA VAL A 595 5.15 25.10 42.82
C VAL A 595 4.76 25.57 41.41
N GLU A 596 5.70 25.58 40.51
CA GLU A 596 5.47 25.80 39.09
C GLU A 596 5.51 24.48 38.36
N THR A 597 4.82 24.41 37.22
CA THR A 597 4.76 23.19 36.41
C THR A 597 5.38 23.39 35.03
N VAL A 598 6.15 22.42 34.58
CA VAL A 598 6.61 22.33 33.21
C VAL A 598 6.05 21.05 32.61
N THR A 599 5.22 21.19 31.56
CA THR A 599 4.64 20.05 30.86
C THR A 599 5.28 19.90 29.50
N ILE A 600 5.78 18.71 29.22
CA ILE A 600 6.44 18.35 27.97
C ILE A 600 5.59 17.28 27.29
N PHE A 601 4.75 17.70 26.32
CA PHE A 601 3.90 16.77 25.56
C PHE A 601 4.15 16.95 24.07
N ALA A 602 4.68 15.94 23.42
CA ALA A 602 4.97 15.96 21.99
C ALA A 602 3.68 15.96 21.15
N GLY A 603 3.63 16.81 20.11
CA GLY A 603 2.63 16.74 19.04
C GLY A 603 1.21 17.22 19.41
N ARG A 604 1.03 18.13 20.36
CA ARG A 604 -0.28 18.60 20.82
C ARG A 604 -0.61 20.04 20.44
N GLU A 605 -1.87 20.25 19.99
CA GLU A 605 -2.48 21.57 19.83
C GLU A 605 -3.06 22.12 21.16
N LYS A 606 -3.43 21.23 22.10
CA LYS A 606 -4.02 21.59 23.39
C LYS A 606 -3.12 21.16 24.54
N TYR A 607 -2.83 22.07 25.44
CA TYR A 607 -2.13 21.76 26.68
C TYR A 607 -3.08 21.09 27.68
N PRO A 608 -2.57 20.22 28.59
CA PRO A 608 -3.34 19.68 29.70
C PRO A 608 -3.92 20.83 30.56
N GLN A 609 -5.07 20.58 31.15
CA GLN A 609 -5.64 21.50 32.11
C GLN A 609 -4.84 21.46 33.41
N GLU A 610 -4.32 22.61 33.82
CA GLU A 610 -3.66 22.81 35.11
C GLU A 610 -4.65 23.43 36.11
N ILE A 611 -4.80 22.77 37.26
CA ILE A 611 -5.67 23.24 38.35
C ILE A 611 -4.79 23.47 39.57
N LYS A 612 -4.54 24.74 39.95
CA LYS A 612 -3.77 25.11 41.14
C LYS A 612 -4.70 25.25 42.34
N GLN A 613 -4.30 24.62 43.46
CA GLN A 613 -4.90 24.77 44.78
C GLN A 613 -3.85 25.36 45.73
N THR A 614 -4.25 25.78 46.94
CA THR A 614 -3.34 26.43 47.90
C THR A 614 -2.09 25.60 48.21
N LYS A 615 -2.20 24.27 48.27
CA LYS A 615 -1.11 23.35 48.59
C LYS A 615 -1.17 22.07 47.70
N GLY A 616 -1.60 22.23 46.44
CA GLY A 616 -1.68 21.13 45.51
C GLY A 616 -1.84 21.63 44.07
N ILE A 617 -1.43 20.80 43.14
CA ILE A 617 -1.56 21.02 41.68
C ILE A 617 -2.07 19.74 41.05
N THR A 618 -3.06 19.87 40.17
CA THR A 618 -3.58 18.76 39.35
C THR A 618 -3.38 19.06 37.89
N ILE A 619 -2.83 18.13 37.16
CA ILE A 619 -2.67 18.15 35.68
C ILE A 619 -3.57 17.07 35.10
N ARG A 620 -4.54 17.52 34.29
CA ARG A 620 -5.57 16.61 33.73
C ARG A 620 -5.72 16.79 32.24
N THR A 621 -5.97 15.67 31.55
CA THR A 621 -6.41 15.66 30.14
C THR A 621 -7.80 15.05 30.01
N SER A 622 -8.44 15.23 28.84
CA SER A 622 -9.63 14.46 28.50
C SER A 622 -9.34 12.95 28.53
N PRO A 623 -10.30 12.09 28.96
CA PRO A 623 -10.13 10.64 28.94
C PRO A 623 -9.81 10.05 27.57
N GLU A 624 -10.16 10.75 26.48
CA GLU A 624 -9.93 10.32 25.10
C GLU A 624 -8.60 10.82 24.51
N GLU A 625 -7.85 11.64 25.24
CA GLU A 625 -6.58 12.19 24.76
C GLU A 625 -5.41 11.24 24.97
N TRP A 626 -4.58 11.11 23.92
CA TRP A 626 -3.37 10.30 23.93
C TRP A 626 -2.14 11.09 24.37
N ILE A 627 -1.34 10.49 25.23
CA ILE A 627 -0.02 10.97 25.65
C ILE A 627 1.02 10.04 25.03
N LEU A 628 1.93 10.60 24.25
CA LEU A 628 3.02 9.83 23.64
C LEU A 628 4.09 9.46 24.66
N PRO A 629 4.84 8.37 24.47
CA PRO A 629 6.04 8.07 25.23
C PRO A 629 7.02 9.24 25.21
N ASN A 630 7.85 9.36 26.25
CA ASN A 630 8.78 10.45 26.47
C ASN A 630 8.13 11.83 26.77
N SER A 631 6.82 11.84 26.97
CA SER A 631 6.12 12.98 27.57
C SER A 631 6.36 13.01 29.07
N GLY A 632 6.22 14.21 29.70
CA GLY A 632 6.45 14.33 31.13
C GLY A 632 5.81 15.57 31.76
N ILE A 633 5.71 15.51 33.08
CA ILE A 633 5.29 16.62 33.96
C ILE A 633 6.39 16.82 34.97
N ILE A 634 6.84 18.06 35.13
CA ILE A 634 7.85 18.46 36.11
C ILE A 634 7.22 19.51 37.04
N PHE A 635 7.19 19.20 38.31
CA PHE A 635 6.83 20.14 39.38
C PHE A 635 8.12 20.72 39.95
N VAL A 636 8.23 22.06 40.05
CA VAL A 636 9.44 22.77 40.50
C VAL A 636 9.03 23.69 41.65
N TRP A 637 9.76 23.66 42.77
CA TRP A 637 9.50 24.49 43.95
C TRP A 637 10.75 25.15 44.54
#